data_bf25a3aa00bc0391ef31f3e2f644be5d
#
_entry.id   bf25a3aa00bc0391ef31f3e2f644be5d
#
_cell.length_a   1.000
_cell.length_b   1.000
_cell.length_c   1.000
_cell.angle_alpha   90.00
_cell.angle_beta   90.00
_cell.angle_gamma   90.00
#
_symmetry.space_group_name_H-M   'P 1'
#
loop_
_entity.id
_entity.type
_entity.pdbx_description
1 polymer ?
#
loop_
_entity_poly.entity_id
_entity_poly.type
_entity_poly.pdbx_seq_one_letter_code
_entity_poly.pdbx_strand_id
1 'polypeptide(L)'
;VCLQVRAFNGKHYSEPASETTRPVICLCVVNDKALIGFLVFLILITSLALLVVLYKIYILRRRKSHNMHEHERLLNVEPIPADALLDTYKKKLADEGRLFLAEFQSIPRIFSKFSMKEAKKNWNAIKNRYVDILPYDYNRVQLTTGNGEPGCDYINASFIDGYKEAKKYIAAQGPKEETITDFWRMVWEQKSSVIVMVTRCEEGSRVKCAEYWPSMERGAEIFEEFVVKVNSEDHCPDYTIRHLSLTNKREKNTEREVTHIQFLSWPDHGVPGDPHLLLKLRRRVNAFKNLFSGPIVVHCSAGVGRTGTYISIDAMMEGLEAEGRVDIYGYVVQLRRQRCLMVQVEAQYILIYQALLEHNQFGETEISLSELHSTLSTLKEQSTEEESTLMHEEFQRMPVYKNWRTYNAGITEENKQKNRSSTVIPYDYNRVLVRLDDDPSHDSEDDEEEEESSDEEEESSKYINASHIGGYWGTRCFITAQTPLTDTAADFWLMVHQKKVSHIIMLSDSKLDDSVTLLVSAFFLLLGQCGCLKVKHRNDRALRHYQFLKWGDGEVPEKAQDLVDMLRDIRSKCGSGKALTASPALVHCSDGSSRCGLLVALWNLLDSAETEKLVDVFQVVKTLRKERAAMISSMVRTTCGMTERMLESWHSNDLTANGAANQSLI
;
A
#
# COMPACT_ATOMS: atom_id res chain seq x y z
N VAL A 1 9.00 27.78 80.08
CA VAL A 1 9.84 26.69 79.58
C VAL A 1 11.25 27.00 80.00
N CYS A 2 11.81 26.30 81.05
CA CYS A 2 13.21 26.44 81.41
C CYS A 2 14.03 25.66 80.41
N LEU A 3 14.83 26.32 79.60
CA LEU A 3 15.87 25.71 78.79
C LEU A 3 17.08 25.49 79.71
N GLN A 4 17.40 24.25 80.02
CA GLN A 4 18.67 23.85 80.60
C GLN A 4 19.70 23.63 79.50
N VAL A 5 20.73 24.45 79.45
CA VAL A 5 21.84 24.28 78.54
C VAL A 5 22.95 23.60 79.30
N ARG A 6 23.36 22.41 78.88
CA ARG A 6 24.54 21.70 79.36
C ARG A 6 25.61 21.64 78.31
N ALA A 7 26.80 22.13 78.61
CA ALA A 7 27.95 21.98 77.75
C ALA A 7 28.62 20.61 78.01
N PHE A 8 29.03 19.95 76.95
CA PHE A 8 29.72 18.62 76.99
C PHE A 8 31.12 18.79 76.42
N ASN A 9 32.11 18.43 77.21
CA ASN A 9 33.51 18.46 76.79
C ASN A 9 34.20 17.11 76.68
N GLY A 10 33.47 16.09 76.35
CA GLY A 10 33.99 14.77 76.02
C GLY A 10 34.26 13.82 77.21
N LYS A 11 34.21 14.29 78.50
CA LYS A 11 34.44 13.43 79.66
C LYS A 11 33.53 13.65 80.89
N HIS A 12 32.95 14.83 81.08
CA HIS A 12 32.04 15.13 82.21
C HIS A 12 30.98 16.17 81.79
N TYR A 13 29.78 16.04 82.33
CA TYR A 13 28.73 17.10 82.20
C TYR A 13 28.99 18.17 83.25
N SER A 14 28.96 19.44 82.87
CA SER A 14 28.95 20.56 83.79
C SER A 14 27.64 20.61 84.57
N GLU A 15 27.71 21.08 85.83
CA GLU A 15 26.48 21.36 86.57
C GLU A 15 25.62 22.44 85.83
N PRO A 16 24.30 22.32 85.91
CA PRO A 16 23.43 23.21 85.13
C PRO A 16 23.46 24.62 85.73
N ALA A 17 23.92 25.56 84.92
CA ALA A 17 23.78 26.98 85.27
C ALA A 17 22.29 27.34 85.10
N SER A 18 21.63 27.71 86.18
CA SER A 18 20.31 28.23 86.16
C SER A 18 20.33 29.77 86.04
N GLU A 19 20.29 30.27 84.87
CA GLU A 19 20.02 31.68 84.59
C GLU A 19 18.53 31.85 84.30
N THR A 20 17.80 32.48 85.25
CA THR A 20 16.44 32.82 85.05
C THR A 20 16.37 34.05 84.18
N THR A 21 16.41 33.81 82.88
CA THR A 21 15.97 34.90 81.96
C THR A 21 14.47 35.02 82.04
N ARG A 22 14.00 36.15 82.56
CA ARG A 22 12.60 36.50 82.38
C ARG A 22 12.24 36.47 80.86
N PRO A 23 11.22 35.69 80.45
CA PRO A 23 10.80 35.72 79.05
C PRO A 23 10.28 37.18 78.83
N VAL A 24 10.94 37.88 77.93
CA VAL A 24 10.28 39.00 77.27
C VAL A 24 9.22 38.39 76.36
N ILE A 25 8.05 38.19 76.87
CA ILE A 25 6.88 37.92 76.09
C ILE A 25 6.63 39.17 75.31
N CYS A 26 7.14 39.21 74.07
CA CYS A 26 6.59 40.12 73.08
C CYS A 26 5.18 39.60 72.83
N LEU A 27 4.23 40.07 73.62
CA LEU A 27 2.81 39.93 73.31
C LEU A 27 2.59 40.78 72.05
N CYS A 28 2.86 40.15 70.90
CA CYS A 28 2.05 40.47 69.75
C CYS A 28 0.61 40.12 70.20
N VAL A 29 -0.15 41.08 70.65
CA VAL A 29 -1.57 41.01 70.81
C VAL A 29 -2.10 40.77 69.37
N VAL A 30 -2.05 39.52 68.97
CA VAL A 30 -2.78 39.09 67.77
C VAL A 30 -4.21 39.27 68.16
N ASN A 31 -4.81 40.32 67.65
CA ASN A 31 -6.21 40.57 67.83
C ASN A 31 -6.96 39.37 67.29
N ASP A 32 -7.42 38.44 68.17
CA ASP A 32 -8.03 37.13 67.73
C ASP A 32 -9.17 37.42 66.77
N LYS A 33 -9.79 38.55 66.83
CA LYS A 33 -10.79 38.98 65.86
C LYS A 33 -10.21 39.30 64.51
N ALA A 34 -8.98 39.80 64.42
CA ALA A 34 -8.29 40.04 63.13
C ALA A 34 -7.84 38.72 62.52
N LEU A 35 -7.33 37.77 63.31
CA LEU A 35 -6.95 36.39 62.84
C LEU A 35 -8.19 35.64 62.35
N ILE A 36 -9.28 35.66 63.09
CA ILE A 36 -10.55 35.06 62.71
C ILE A 36 -11.06 35.71 61.41
N GLY A 37 -11.03 37.03 61.32
CA GLY A 37 -11.41 37.76 60.10
C GLY A 37 -10.57 37.38 58.89
N PHE A 38 -9.25 37.19 59.02
CA PHE A 38 -8.36 36.75 57.97
C PHE A 38 -8.62 35.31 57.56
N LEU A 39 -8.86 34.39 58.50
CA LEU A 39 -9.22 33.01 58.22
C LEU A 39 -10.57 32.90 57.50
N VAL A 40 -11.58 33.66 57.93
CA VAL A 40 -12.88 33.71 57.25
C VAL A 40 -12.74 34.27 55.84
N PHE A 41 -11.93 35.30 55.62
CA PHE A 41 -11.62 35.84 54.29
C PHE A 41 -10.93 34.83 53.40
N LEU A 42 -9.94 34.07 53.89
CA LEU A 42 -9.30 32.97 53.16
C LEU A 42 -10.27 31.86 52.78
N ILE A 43 -11.17 31.47 53.70
CA ILE A 43 -12.21 30.46 53.43
C ILE A 43 -13.18 30.96 52.34
N LEU A 44 -13.56 32.25 52.38
CA LEU A 44 -14.44 32.82 51.36
C LEU A 44 -13.77 32.84 49.97
N ILE A 45 -12.48 33.22 49.90
CA ILE A 45 -11.74 33.25 48.63
C ILE A 45 -11.56 31.83 48.09
N THR A 46 -11.16 30.86 48.93
CA THR A 46 -10.99 29.48 48.50
C THR A 46 -12.31 28.85 48.08
N SER A 47 -13.41 29.14 48.77
CA SER A 47 -14.76 28.70 48.41
C SER A 47 -15.23 29.31 47.09
N LEU A 48 -14.95 30.62 46.86
CA LEU A 48 -15.24 31.28 45.59
C LEU A 48 -14.40 30.69 44.44
N ALA A 49 -13.11 30.46 44.67
CA ALA A 49 -12.24 29.80 43.68
C ALA A 49 -12.74 28.41 43.33
N LEU A 50 -13.16 27.63 44.34
CA LEU A 50 -13.73 26.28 44.11
C LEU A 50 -15.03 26.36 43.32
N LEU A 51 -15.92 27.32 43.62
CA LEU A 51 -17.15 27.54 42.85
C LEU A 51 -16.86 27.93 41.39
N VAL A 52 -15.85 28.75 41.14
CA VAL A 52 -15.42 29.10 39.76
C VAL A 52 -14.88 27.90 39.03
N VAL A 53 -14.09 27.05 39.69
CA VAL A 53 -13.57 25.79 39.09
C VAL A 53 -14.74 24.85 38.81
N LEU A 54 -15.64 24.62 39.74
CA LEU A 54 -16.82 23.77 39.55
C LEU A 54 -17.73 24.32 38.43
N TYR A 55 -17.90 25.61 38.34
CA TYR A 55 -18.66 26.26 37.26
C TYR A 55 -17.97 26.08 35.90
N LYS A 56 -16.64 26.23 35.83
CA LYS A 56 -15.89 25.94 34.61
C LYS A 56 -16.00 24.44 34.20
N ILE A 57 -15.89 23.54 35.17
CA ILE A 57 -16.08 22.10 34.92
C ILE A 57 -17.51 21.82 34.44
N TYR A 58 -18.52 22.47 35.04
CA TYR A 58 -19.92 22.34 34.60
C TYR A 58 -20.11 22.88 33.17
N ILE A 59 -19.56 24.07 32.84
CA ILE A 59 -19.61 24.59 31.46
C ILE A 59 -18.88 23.71 30.48
N LEU A 60 -17.70 23.19 30.81
CA LEU A 60 -16.95 22.27 29.95
C LEU A 60 -17.73 20.96 29.75
N ARG A 61 -18.35 20.42 30.79
CA ARG A 61 -19.23 19.25 30.69
C ARG A 61 -20.46 19.53 29.84
N ARG A 62 -21.09 20.70 30.02
CA ARG A 62 -22.26 21.12 29.24
C ARG A 62 -21.88 21.38 27.76
N ARG A 63 -20.74 22.02 27.48
CA ARG A 63 -20.20 22.16 26.12
C ARG A 63 -19.88 20.82 25.50
N LYS A 64 -19.26 19.91 26.25
CA LYS A 64 -18.96 18.54 25.77
C LYS A 64 -20.25 17.74 25.49
N SER A 65 -21.29 17.91 26.35
CA SER A 65 -22.60 17.28 26.09
C SER A 65 -23.34 17.94 24.92
N HIS A 66 -23.25 19.24 24.76
CA HIS A 66 -23.87 19.97 23.63
C HIS A 66 -23.16 19.63 22.31
N ASN A 67 -21.80 19.57 22.30
CA ASN A 67 -21.03 19.14 21.16
C ASN A 67 -21.25 17.64 20.85
N MET A 68 -21.52 16.78 21.85
CA MET A 68 -21.92 15.40 21.65
C MET A 68 -23.30 15.28 20.99
N HIS A 69 -24.27 16.07 21.36
CA HIS A 69 -25.60 16.10 20.74
C HIS A 69 -25.58 16.75 19.35
N GLU A 70 -24.67 17.67 19.08
CA GLU A 70 -24.49 18.30 17.78
C GLU A 70 -23.72 17.37 16.82
N HIS A 71 -22.80 16.54 17.32
CA HIS A 71 -22.08 15.50 16.55
C HIS A 71 -22.91 14.23 16.29
N GLU A 72 -24.05 14.05 16.93
CA GLU A 72 -24.98 12.94 16.67
C GLU A 72 -25.99 13.24 15.54
N ARG A 73 -25.97 14.42 14.94
CA ARG A 73 -26.76 14.70 13.73
C ARG A 73 -26.00 14.20 12.51
N LEU A 74 -26.18 12.92 12.20
CA LEU A 74 -25.77 12.35 10.93
C LEU A 74 -26.38 13.12 9.77
N LEU A 75 -25.63 13.30 8.71
CA LEU A 75 -26.14 13.88 7.48
C LEU A 75 -27.13 12.89 6.84
N ASN A 76 -28.17 13.42 6.19
CA ASN A 76 -28.99 12.63 5.30
C ASN A 76 -28.31 12.60 3.93
N VAL A 77 -27.51 11.56 3.68
CA VAL A 77 -26.84 11.32 2.40
C VAL A 77 -27.58 10.21 1.69
N GLU A 78 -28.13 10.53 0.53
CA GLU A 78 -28.83 9.53 -0.28
C GLU A 78 -27.86 8.56 -0.95
N PRO A 79 -28.25 7.29 -1.14
CA PRO A 79 -27.49 6.33 -1.93
C PRO A 79 -27.25 6.86 -3.35
N ILE A 80 -26.05 6.63 -3.88
CA ILE A 80 -25.59 7.14 -5.16
C ILE A 80 -25.80 6.08 -6.23
N PRO A 81 -26.60 6.34 -7.29
CA PRO A 81 -26.72 5.45 -8.45
C PRO A 81 -25.38 5.31 -9.19
N ALA A 82 -25.17 4.16 -9.85
CA ALA A 82 -23.94 3.85 -10.58
C ALA A 82 -23.58 4.89 -11.65
N ASP A 83 -24.58 5.35 -12.39
CA ASP A 83 -24.44 6.38 -13.44
C ASP A 83 -24.08 7.77 -12.88
N ALA A 84 -24.53 8.10 -11.67
CA ALA A 84 -24.23 9.37 -11.01
C ALA A 84 -22.95 9.35 -10.17
N LEU A 85 -22.27 8.20 -10.04
CA LEU A 85 -21.14 8.03 -9.14
C LEU A 85 -19.94 8.93 -9.51
N LEU A 86 -19.62 9.03 -10.80
CA LEU A 86 -18.52 9.87 -11.31
C LEU A 86 -18.78 11.35 -11.09
N ASP A 87 -19.98 11.82 -11.39
CA ASP A 87 -20.32 13.24 -11.23
C ASP A 87 -20.40 13.63 -9.76
N THR A 88 -20.91 12.73 -8.92
CA THR A 88 -20.90 12.92 -7.46
C THR A 88 -19.48 12.99 -6.92
N TYR A 89 -18.60 12.12 -7.38
CA TYR A 89 -17.18 12.13 -6.99
C TYR A 89 -16.50 13.45 -7.39
N LYS A 90 -16.65 13.87 -8.66
CA LYS A 90 -16.09 15.14 -9.18
C LYS A 90 -16.60 16.33 -8.37
N LYS A 91 -17.91 16.37 -8.07
CA LYS A 91 -18.51 17.42 -7.25
C LYS A 91 -17.93 17.46 -5.83
N LYS A 92 -17.73 16.29 -5.21
CA LYS A 92 -17.17 16.21 -3.86
C LYS A 92 -15.68 16.52 -3.82
N LEU A 93 -14.93 16.23 -4.90
CA LEU A 93 -13.51 16.52 -5.04
C LEU A 93 -13.23 18.00 -5.35
N ALA A 94 -14.20 18.70 -5.95
CA ALA A 94 -14.07 20.13 -6.22
C ALA A 94 -13.81 20.92 -4.94
N ASP A 95 -13.21 22.11 -5.08
CA ASP A 95 -12.91 23.01 -3.96
C ASP A 95 -12.02 22.31 -2.90
N GLU A 96 -10.94 21.68 -3.37
CA GLU A 96 -9.95 20.94 -2.55
C GLU A 96 -10.58 19.81 -1.70
N GLY A 97 -11.64 19.18 -2.20
CA GLY A 97 -12.29 18.07 -1.50
C GLY A 97 -13.11 18.47 -0.27
N ARG A 98 -13.45 19.75 -0.10
CA ARG A 98 -14.15 20.30 1.07
C ARG A 98 -15.45 19.54 1.41
N LEU A 99 -16.18 19.06 0.39
CA LEU A 99 -17.40 18.27 0.62
C LEU A 99 -17.10 16.86 1.15
N PHE A 100 -16.01 16.23 0.70
CA PHE A 100 -15.55 14.96 1.27
C PHE A 100 -15.17 15.12 2.73
N LEU A 101 -14.40 16.16 3.04
CA LEU A 101 -13.98 16.47 4.41
C LEU A 101 -15.17 16.68 5.32
N ALA A 102 -16.14 17.53 4.91
CA ALA A 102 -17.34 17.84 5.69
C ALA A 102 -18.19 16.57 5.94
N GLU A 103 -18.40 15.75 4.92
CA GLU A 103 -19.14 14.49 5.01
C GLU A 103 -18.44 13.50 5.94
N PHE A 104 -17.15 13.26 5.74
CA PHE A 104 -16.37 12.35 6.57
C PHE A 104 -16.31 12.78 8.04
N GLN A 105 -16.13 14.10 8.31
CA GLN A 105 -16.09 14.66 9.66
C GLN A 105 -17.44 14.59 10.39
N SER A 106 -18.55 14.55 9.66
CA SER A 106 -19.88 14.42 10.24
C SER A 106 -20.13 13.03 10.86
N ILE A 107 -19.35 12.02 10.46
CA ILE A 107 -19.48 10.65 10.99
C ILE A 107 -18.79 10.57 12.35
N PRO A 108 -19.52 10.24 13.44
CA PRO A 108 -18.91 10.08 14.76
C PRO A 108 -17.80 9.02 14.75
N ARG A 109 -16.65 9.33 15.34
CA ARG A 109 -15.53 8.39 15.44
C ARG A 109 -15.85 7.21 16.37
N ILE A 110 -16.58 7.50 17.46
CA ILE A 110 -16.98 6.56 18.51
C ILE A 110 -18.42 6.85 18.85
N PHE A 111 -19.25 5.82 18.92
CA PHE A 111 -20.63 5.95 19.38
C PHE A 111 -20.68 5.72 20.90
N SER A 112 -20.85 6.79 21.66
CA SER A 112 -20.79 6.83 23.12
C SER A 112 -21.83 5.96 23.82
N LYS A 113 -22.93 5.63 23.14
CA LYS A 113 -23.97 4.74 23.66
C LYS A 113 -23.53 3.28 23.81
N PHE A 114 -22.46 2.87 23.12
CA PHE A 114 -21.94 1.50 23.20
C PHE A 114 -20.80 1.40 24.21
N SER A 115 -20.92 0.42 25.11
CA SER A 115 -19.95 0.18 26.17
C SER A 115 -18.70 -0.54 25.63
N MET A 116 -17.52 -0.24 26.24
CA MET A 116 -16.22 -0.90 26.00
C MET A 116 -15.60 -1.33 27.35
N LYS A 117 -16.41 -1.76 28.29
CA LYS A 117 -15.95 -2.07 29.67
C LYS A 117 -15.06 -3.28 29.71
N GLU A 118 -15.38 -4.33 28.94
CA GLU A 118 -14.60 -5.57 28.91
C GLU A 118 -13.16 -5.31 28.45
N ALA A 119 -12.99 -4.54 27.37
CA ALA A 119 -11.67 -4.20 26.83
C ALA A 119 -10.79 -3.39 27.81
N LYS A 120 -11.39 -2.67 28.73
CA LYS A 120 -10.71 -1.79 29.72
C LYS A 120 -10.37 -2.47 31.03
N LYS A 121 -10.78 -3.73 31.25
CA LYS A 121 -10.39 -4.50 32.43
C LYS A 121 -8.86 -4.68 32.44
N ASN A 122 -8.25 -4.63 33.62
CA ASN A 122 -6.78 -4.66 33.74
C ASN A 122 -6.13 -5.85 33.03
N TRP A 123 -6.73 -7.04 33.11
CA TRP A 123 -6.24 -8.25 32.44
C TRP A 123 -6.48 -8.28 30.94
N ASN A 124 -7.38 -7.44 30.40
CA ASN A 124 -7.64 -7.28 28.96
C ASN A 124 -6.88 -6.11 28.35
N ALA A 125 -6.59 -5.07 29.16
CA ALA A 125 -5.94 -3.85 28.68
C ALA A 125 -4.58 -4.13 28.03
N ILE A 126 -3.80 -5.05 28.59
CA ILE A 126 -2.49 -5.48 28.07
C ILE A 126 -2.59 -6.16 26.70
N LYS A 127 -3.72 -6.82 26.41
CA LYS A 127 -3.98 -7.50 25.15
C LYS A 127 -4.28 -6.51 24.00
N ASN A 128 -4.60 -5.25 24.29
CA ASN A 128 -4.86 -4.23 23.29
C ASN A 128 -3.55 -3.65 22.78
N ARG A 129 -3.39 -3.58 21.45
CA ARG A 129 -2.23 -2.93 20.80
C ARG A 129 -2.25 -1.42 20.99
N TYR A 130 -3.45 -0.82 20.93
CA TYR A 130 -3.70 0.61 21.11
C TYR A 130 -4.76 0.85 22.17
N VAL A 131 -4.49 1.79 23.08
CA VAL A 131 -5.35 2.06 24.25
C VAL A 131 -6.70 2.67 23.92
N ASP A 132 -6.81 3.32 22.77
CA ASP A 132 -8.00 4.03 22.28
C ASP A 132 -8.77 3.25 21.19
N ILE A 133 -8.26 2.12 20.71
CA ILE A 133 -8.90 1.27 19.70
C ILE A 133 -9.41 0.00 20.35
N LEU A 134 -10.65 0.04 20.79
CA LEU A 134 -11.27 -1.01 21.60
C LEU A 134 -12.57 -1.51 20.95
N PRO A 135 -12.86 -2.82 21.04
CA PRO A 135 -14.14 -3.36 20.60
C PRO A 135 -15.28 -2.92 21.53
N TYR A 136 -16.47 -2.75 20.96
CA TYR A 136 -17.69 -2.58 21.77
C TYR A 136 -18.08 -3.90 22.41
N ASP A 137 -18.61 -3.85 23.64
CA ASP A 137 -18.97 -5.05 24.39
C ASP A 137 -20.08 -5.88 23.71
N TYR A 138 -20.99 -5.23 23.00
CA TYR A 138 -22.19 -5.87 22.43
C TYR A 138 -21.89 -6.79 21.22
N ASN A 139 -20.81 -6.51 20.46
CA ASN A 139 -20.48 -7.29 19.25
C ASN A 139 -19.02 -7.73 19.16
N ARG A 140 -18.27 -7.64 20.28
CA ARG A 140 -16.93 -8.21 20.35
C ARG A 140 -16.96 -9.71 20.05
N VAL A 141 -15.90 -10.23 19.48
CA VAL A 141 -15.71 -11.68 19.43
C VAL A 141 -15.38 -12.15 20.85
N GLN A 142 -16.19 -13.07 21.36
CA GLN A 142 -15.99 -13.69 22.66
C GLN A 142 -15.47 -15.10 22.46
N LEU A 143 -14.31 -15.39 23.02
CA LEU A 143 -13.73 -16.73 22.98
C LEU A 143 -14.39 -17.63 24.02
N THR A 144 -14.62 -18.87 23.64
CA THR A 144 -15.38 -19.83 24.48
C THR A 144 -14.53 -20.90 25.10
N THR A 145 -13.43 -21.31 24.44
CA THR A 145 -12.55 -22.37 24.90
C THR A 145 -11.36 -21.79 25.66
N GLY A 146 -11.54 -21.41 26.91
CA GLY A 146 -10.46 -20.89 27.76
C GLY A 146 -10.18 -21.80 28.98
N ASN A 147 -9.17 -21.43 29.76
CA ASN A 147 -8.80 -22.11 31.03
C ASN A 147 -9.63 -21.64 32.23
N GLY A 148 -10.61 -20.74 32.01
CA GLY A 148 -11.45 -20.18 33.08
C GLY A 148 -10.83 -18.98 33.81
N GLU A 149 -9.62 -18.54 33.43
CA GLU A 149 -8.99 -17.37 34.02
C GLU A 149 -9.62 -16.05 33.53
N PRO A 150 -9.55 -14.99 34.34
CA PRO A 150 -10.02 -13.67 33.90
C PRO A 150 -9.35 -13.20 32.60
N GLY A 151 -10.16 -12.87 31.59
CA GLY A 151 -9.67 -12.40 30.28
C GLY A 151 -9.36 -13.50 29.26
N CYS A 152 -9.58 -14.77 29.59
CA CYS A 152 -9.42 -15.89 28.64
C CYS A 152 -10.45 -15.83 27.50
N ASP A 153 -11.57 -15.11 27.68
CA ASP A 153 -12.63 -14.91 26.69
C ASP A 153 -12.40 -13.66 25.80
N TYR A 154 -11.29 -12.92 26.00
CA TYR A 154 -11.08 -11.62 25.36
C TYR A 154 -10.09 -11.67 24.23
N ILE A 155 -10.50 -11.08 23.10
CA ILE A 155 -9.64 -10.68 21.99
C ILE A 155 -10.11 -9.31 21.46
N ASN A 156 -9.20 -8.46 21.00
CA ASN A 156 -9.55 -7.20 20.37
C ASN A 156 -9.99 -7.44 18.92
N ALA A 157 -11.23 -7.88 18.77
CA ALA A 157 -11.90 -8.17 17.51
C ALA A 157 -13.40 -7.93 17.61
N SER A 158 -14.04 -7.55 16.51
CA SER A 158 -15.47 -7.25 16.41
C SER A 158 -16.09 -7.94 15.20
N PHE A 159 -17.30 -8.46 15.34
CA PHE A 159 -18.10 -8.89 14.18
C PHE A 159 -18.54 -7.67 13.38
N ILE A 160 -18.46 -7.78 12.06
CA ILE A 160 -18.84 -6.72 11.11
C ILE A 160 -19.77 -7.33 10.07
N ASP A 161 -20.88 -6.63 9.79
CA ASP A 161 -21.83 -7.01 8.76
C ASP A 161 -21.33 -6.63 7.37
N GLY A 162 -21.60 -7.48 6.39
CA GLY A 162 -21.44 -7.19 4.98
C GLY A 162 -22.61 -6.39 4.41
N TYR A 163 -22.74 -6.36 3.08
CA TYR A 163 -23.83 -5.61 2.42
C TYR A 163 -25.23 -6.07 2.86
N LYS A 164 -25.55 -7.36 2.72
CA LYS A 164 -26.81 -7.97 3.20
C LYS A 164 -26.57 -9.24 4.02
N GLU A 165 -25.35 -9.40 4.53
CA GLU A 165 -24.91 -10.58 5.26
C GLU A 165 -24.43 -10.19 6.66
N ALA A 166 -25.16 -10.64 7.69
CA ALA A 166 -24.78 -10.39 9.06
C ALA A 166 -23.50 -11.16 9.43
N LYS A 167 -22.59 -10.50 10.16
CA LYS A 167 -21.33 -11.08 10.64
C LYS A 167 -20.44 -11.68 9.52
N LYS A 168 -20.48 -11.11 8.34
CA LYS A 168 -19.67 -11.56 7.20
C LYS A 168 -18.16 -11.47 7.51
N TYR A 169 -17.75 -10.47 8.31
CA TYR A 169 -16.36 -10.27 8.67
C TYR A 169 -16.14 -10.25 10.17
N ILE A 170 -14.88 -10.51 10.54
CA ILE A 170 -14.30 -10.15 11.83
C ILE A 170 -13.20 -9.11 11.57
N ALA A 171 -13.38 -7.90 12.09
CA ALA A 171 -12.33 -6.88 12.10
C ALA A 171 -11.50 -7.03 13.38
N ALA A 172 -10.22 -7.33 13.25
CA ALA A 172 -9.31 -7.57 14.37
C ALA A 172 -8.08 -6.65 14.31
N GLN A 173 -7.47 -6.36 15.45
CA GLN A 173 -6.11 -5.83 15.48
C GLN A 173 -5.12 -6.87 14.98
N GLY A 174 -3.96 -6.44 14.47
CA GLY A 174 -2.82 -7.34 14.23
C GLY A 174 -2.38 -8.01 15.55
N PRO A 175 -2.25 -9.32 15.59
CA PRO A 175 -1.78 -10.03 16.79
C PRO A 175 -0.50 -9.43 17.37
N LYS A 176 -0.42 -9.36 18.71
CA LYS A 176 0.80 -9.16 19.48
C LYS A 176 1.37 -10.53 19.82
N GLU A 177 2.64 -10.62 20.16
CA GLU A 177 3.26 -11.90 20.53
C GLU A 177 2.42 -12.65 21.59
N GLU A 178 1.96 -11.94 22.60
CA GLU A 178 1.16 -12.49 23.70
C GLU A 178 -0.30 -12.82 23.33
N THR A 179 -0.78 -12.43 22.13
CA THR A 179 -2.16 -12.69 21.69
C THR A 179 -2.26 -13.61 20.47
N ILE A 180 -1.16 -14.19 19.99
CA ILE A 180 -1.16 -15.11 18.84
C ILE A 180 -2.07 -16.32 19.13
N THR A 181 -1.96 -16.91 20.31
CA THR A 181 -2.83 -18.05 20.70
C THR A 181 -4.30 -17.66 20.70
N ASP A 182 -4.66 -16.49 21.28
CA ASP A 182 -6.04 -16.00 21.26
C ASP A 182 -6.54 -15.79 19.83
N PHE A 183 -5.67 -15.34 18.92
CA PHE A 183 -6.01 -15.14 17.52
C PHE A 183 -6.31 -16.46 16.80
N TRP A 184 -5.46 -17.50 16.96
CA TRP A 184 -5.72 -18.80 16.35
C TRP A 184 -6.93 -19.49 16.96
N ARG A 185 -7.16 -19.30 18.27
CA ARG A 185 -8.38 -19.76 18.93
C ARG A 185 -9.63 -19.11 18.36
N MET A 186 -9.59 -17.78 18.08
CA MET A 186 -10.66 -17.08 17.38
C MET A 186 -10.91 -17.69 16.00
N VAL A 187 -9.87 -17.85 15.19
CA VAL A 187 -9.98 -18.43 13.83
C VAL A 187 -10.63 -19.83 13.90
N TRP A 188 -10.22 -20.63 14.87
CA TRP A 188 -10.75 -21.98 15.09
C TRP A 188 -12.22 -21.97 15.51
N GLU A 189 -12.55 -21.25 16.58
CA GLU A 189 -13.92 -21.19 17.13
C GLU A 189 -14.93 -20.61 16.14
N GLN A 190 -14.52 -19.59 15.40
CA GLN A 190 -15.38 -18.95 14.40
C GLN A 190 -15.40 -19.70 13.06
N LYS A 191 -14.64 -20.79 12.91
CA LYS A 191 -14.55 -21.59 11.68
C LYS A 191 -14.11 -20.78 10.45
N SER A 192 -13.32 -19.74 10.66
CA SER A 192 -12.82 -18.90 9.58
C SER A 192 -11.82 -19.67 8.72
N SER A 193 -11.97 -19.62 7.40
CA SER A 193 -11.06 -20.27 6.44
C SER A 193 -10.22 -19.26 5.66
N VAL A 194 -10.51 -17.94 5.77
CA VAL A 194 -9.78 -16.88 5.09
C VAL A 194 -9.38 -15.77 6.06
N ILE A 195 -8.11 -15.42 6.02
CA ILE A 195 -7.53 -14.28 6.74
C ILE A 195 -6.98 -13.29 5.72
N VAL A 196 -7.41 -12.03 5.82
CA VAL A 196 -6.93 -10.92 5.00
C VAL A 196 -6.12 -9.98 5.88
N MET A 197 -4.82 -9.92 5.66
CA MET A 197 -3.88 -9.06 6.37
C MET A 197 -3.51 -7.86 5.48
N VAL A 198 -3.88 -6.64 5.88
CA VAL A 198 -3.67 -5.42 5.09
C VAL A 198 -2.55 -4.58 5.70
N THR A 199 -1.43 -5.19 6.02
CA THR A 199 -0.23 -4.56 6.58
C THR A 199 0.98 -5.47 6.42
N ARG A 200 2.19 -4.91 6.46
CA ARG A 200 3.41 -5.69 6.72
C ARG A 200 3.54 -5.95 8.22
N CYS A 201 4.41 -6.86 8.62
CA CYS A 201 4.73 -7.06 10.04
C CYS A 201 5.46 -5.85 10.63
N GLU A 202 6.30 -5.23 9.83
CA GLU A 202 7.06 -4.03 10.16
C GLU A 202 6.91 -2.98 9.05
N GLU A 203 6.77 -1.71 9.41
CA GLU A 203 6.68 -0.56 8.52
C GLU A 203 7.40 0.62 9.16
N GLY A 204 8.39 1.20 8.47
CA GLY A 204 9.22 2.31 8.96
C GLY A 204 9.79 2.02 10.34
N SER A 205 10.47 0.89 10.54
CA SER A 205 11.08 0.45 11.81
C SER A 205 10.09 0.32 12.98
N ARG A 206 8.80 0.18 12.69
CA ARG A 206 7.73 0.00 13.70
C ARG A 206 7.00 -1.32 13.50
N VAL A 207 6.98 -2.13 14.53
CA VAL A 207 6.21 -3.38 14.54
C VAL A 207 4.71 -3.08 14.47
N LYS A 208 4.06 -3.54 13.42
CA LYS A 208 2.62 -3.39 13.14
C LYS A 208 1.83 -4.65 13.51
N CYS A 209 2.44 -5.82 13.39
CA CYS A 209 1.83 -7.12 13.65
C CYS A 209 2.93 -8.13 14.00
N ALA A 210 2.68 -9.02 14.96
CA ALA A 210 3.53 -10.18 15.16
C ALA A 210 3.40 -11.16 13.99
N GLU A 211 4.45 -11.87 13.66
CA GLU A 211 4.41 -12.97 12.70
C GLU A 211 3.76 -14.18 13.39
N TYR A 212 2.52 -14.46 13.06
CA TYR A 212 1.72 -15.51 13.69
C TYR A 212 1.60 -16.80 12.87
N TRP A 213 2.44 -16.97 11.86
CA TRP A 213 2.55 -18.17 11.01
C TRP A 213 4.01 -18.62 10.93
N PRO A 214 4.29 -19.92 10.69
CA PRO A 214 5.66 -20.39 10.53
C PRO A 214 6.24 -19.99 9.18
N SER A 215 7.55 -19.77 9.11
CA SER A 215 8.27 -19.68 7.83
C SER A 215 8.24 -21.02 7.08
N MET A 216 8.45 -20.99 5.75
CA MET A 216 8.57 -22.21 4.93
C MET A 216 9.71 -23.12 5.41
N GLU A 217 10.80 -22.55 5.96
CA GLU A 217 11.93 -23.32 6.50
C GLU A 217 11.56 -24.08 7.77
N ARG A 218 10.79 -23.47 8.67
CA ARG A 218 10.30 -24.12 9.89
C ARG A 218 9.16 -25.10 9.60
N GLY A 219 8.39 -24.86 8.56
CA GLY A 219 7.27 -25.68 8.11
C GLY A 219 6.07 -25.69 9.05
N ALA A 220 6.25 -25.73 10.35
CA ALA A 220 5.18 -25.71 11.35
C ALA A 220 5.61 -25.05 12.66
N GLU A 221 4.64 -24.44 13.35
CA GLU A 221 4.83 -23.82 14.67
C GLU A 221 3.69 -24.15 15.61
N ILE A 222 3.99 -24.21 16.90
CA ILE A 222 3.03 -24.60 17.94
C ILE A 222 2.71 -23.38 18.80
N PHE A 223 1.42 -23.04 18.86
CA PHE A 223 0.87 -21.98 19.69
C PHE A 223 -0.07 -22.64 20.71
N GLU A 224 0.45 -23.07 21.85
CA GLU A 224 -0.24 -23.85 22.90
C GLU A 224 -0.93 -25.11 22.34
N GLU A 225 -2.27 -25.12 22.27
CA GLU A 225 -3.04 -26.22 21.70
C GLU A 225 -3.12 -26.24 20.17
N PHE A 226 -2.75 -25.16 19.50
CA PHE A 226 -2.81 -25.07 18.05
C PHE A 226 -1.47 -25.37 17.40
N VAL A 227 -1.51 -26.13 16.31
CA VAL A 227 -0.38 -26.31 15.40
C VAL A 227 -0.75 -25.63 14.09
N VAL A 228 0.07 -24.70 13.68
CA VAL A 228 -0.03 -24.03 12.37
C VAL A 228 1.08 -24.58 11.48
N LYS A 229 0.71 -25.11 10.32
CA LYS A 229 1.65 -25.60 9.31
C LYS A 229 1.47 -24.79 8.03
N VAL A 230 2.57 -24.38 7.40
CA VAL A 230 2.55 -23.80 6.08
C VAL A 230 2.70 -24.91 5.03
N ASN A 231 1.72 -25.00 4.13
CA ASN A 231 1.72 -26.00 3.06
C ASN A 231 2.35 -25.45 1.77
N SER A 232 2.02 -24.20 1.42
CA SER A 232 2.61 -23.48 0.29
C SER A 232 2.52 -21.96 0.52
N GLU A 233 3.38 -21.24 -0.17
CA GLU A 233 3.44 -19.79 -0.17
C GLU A 233 3.66 -19.27 -1.60
N ASP A 234 2.71 -18.50 -2.10
CA ASP A 234 2.74 -17.87 -3.41
C ASP A 234 3.06 -16.39 -3.27
N HIS A 235 4.26 -16.00 -3.68
CA HIS A 235 4.74 -14.63 -3.63
C HIS A 235 4.42 -13.89 -4.91
N CYS A 236 3.55 -12.88 -4.82
CA CYS A 236 3.29 -11.89 -5.86
C CYS A 236 3.77 -10.50 -5.39
N PRO A 237 3.97 -9.53 -6.29
CA PRO A 237 4.45 -8.21 -5.90
C PRO A 237 3.55 -7.50 -4.88
N ASP A 238 2.23 -7.58 -5.09
CA ASP A 238 1.24 -6.86 -4.31
C ASP A 238 0.75 -7.60 -3.07
N TYR A 239 0.91 -8.92 -3.06
CA TYR A 239 0.42 -9.77 -1.97
C TYR A 239 1.15 -11.12 -1.92
N THR A 240 1.06 -11.76 -0.77
CA THR A 240 1.49 -13.15 -0.58
C THR A 240 0.29 -13.97 -0.15
N ILE A 241 0.06 -15.12 -0.80
CA ILE A 241 -0.96 -16.10 -0.41
C ILE A 241 -0.26 -17.27 0.27
N ARG A 242 -0.69 -17.59 1.49
CA ARG A 242 -0.21 -18.74 2.26
C ARG A 242 -1.34 -19.73 2.46
N HIS A 243 -1.12 -20.97 2.10
CA HIS A 243 -2.02 -22.08 2.43
C HIS A 243 -1.55 -22.73 3.71
N LEU A 244 -2.35 -22.58 4.76
CA LEU A 244 -2.02 -23.03 6.10
C LEU A 244 -2.93 -24.18 6.50
N SER A 245 -2.40 -25.12 7.29
CA SER A 245 -3.18 -26.11 8.03
C SER A 245 -3.17 -25.75 9.50
N LEU A 246 -4.37 -25.59 10.09
CA LEU A 246 -4.59 -25.32 11.50
C LEU A 246 -5.11 -26.56 12.19
N THR A 247 -4.35 -27.11 13.11
CA THR A 247 -4.71 -28.32 13.88
C THR A 247 -4.96 -27.97 15.35
N ASN A 248 -6.07 -28.46 15.93
CA ASN A 248 -6.34 -28.36 17.35
C ASN A 248 -6.04 -29.69 18.05
N LYS A 249 -5.01 -29.71 18.92
CA LYS A 249 -4.59 -30.90 19.66
C LYS A 249 -5.64 -31.40 20.67
N ARG A 250 -6.50 -30.51 21.18
CA ARG A 250 -7.58 -30.87 22.12
C ARG A 250 -8.74 -31.58 21.44
N GLU A 251 -8.95 -31.34 20.13
CA GLU A 251 -10.04 -31.92 19.36
C GLU A 251 -9.59 -33.11 18.50
N LYS A 252 -8.90 -34.07 19.06
CA LYS A 252 -8.42 -35.29 18.38
C LYS A 252 -7.58 -35.00 17.11
N ASN A 253 -6.77 -33.94 17.16
CA ASN A 253 -5.96 -33.50 16.05
C ASN A 253 -6.77 -33.19 14.76
N THR A 254 -7.97 -32.66 14.92
CA THR A 254 -8.74 -32.18 13.75
C THR A 254 -7.98 -31.07 13.06
N GLU A 255 -7.83 -31.18 11.74
CA GLU A 255 -7.12 -30.21 10.88
C GLU A 255 -8.12 -29.44 10.01
N ARG A 256 -7.87 -28.15 9.81
CA ARG A 256 -8.62 -27.28 8.89
C ARG A 256 -7.68 -26.46 8.05
N GLU A 257 -8.04 -26.28 6.79
CA GLU A 257 -7.32 -25.40 5.90
C GLU A 257 -7.70 -23.95 6.14
N VAL A 258 -6.70 -23.07 6.14
CA VAL A 258 -6.84 -21.61 6.26
C VAL A 258 -6.00 -20.94 5.18
N THR A 259 -6.63 -20.12 4.37
CA THR A 259 -5.93 -19.29 3.38
C THR A 259 -5.62 -17.93 3.99
N HIS A 260 -4.36 -17.58 4.07
CA HIS A 260 -3.86 -16.31 4.57
C HIS A 260 -3.39 -15.45 3.38
N ILE A 261 -4.01 -14.28 3.18
CA ILE A 261 -3.68 -13.36 2.09
C ILE A 261 -3.15 -12.08 2.72
N GLN A 262 -1.86 -11.82 2.52
CA GLN A 262 -1.19 -10.62 3.02
C GLN A 262 -1.00 -9.63 1.88
N PHE A 263 -1.59 -8.45 1.98
CA PHE A 263 -1.42 -7.35 1.05
C PHE A 263 -0.18 -6.52 1.42
N LEU A 264 0.74 -6.34 0.45
CA LEU A 264 2.05 -5.73 0.65
C LEU A 264 2.15 -4.29 0.12
N SER A 265 1.29 -3.93 -0.87
CA SER A 265 1.37 -2.66 -1.60
C SER A 265 0.63 -1.50 -0.94
N TRP A 266 0.32 -1.59 0.37
CA TRP A 266 -0.13 -0.41 1.11
C TRP A 266 1.09 0.39 1.57
N PRO A 267 1.23 1.67 1.17
CA PRO A 267 2.39 2.46 1.56
C PRO A 267 2.40 2.72 3.08
N ASP A 268 3.58 2.97 3.64
CA ASP A 268 3.75 3.25 5.08
C ASP A 268 2.96 4.49 5.50
N HIS A 269 2.88 5.48 4.61
CA HIS A 269 2.09 6.71 4.77
C HIS A 269 1.02 6.82 3.69
N GLY A 270 -0.15 7.38 4.04
CA GLY A 270 -1.22 7.63 3.10
C GLY A 270 -2.03 6.40 2.71
N VAL A 271 -2.38 6.32 1.43
CA VAL A 271 -3.21 5.28 0.82
C VAL A 271 -2.60 4.86 -0.52
N PRO A 272 -2.92 3.65 -1.03
CA PRO A 272 -2.48 3.24 -2.37
C PRO A 272 -2.88 4.27 -3.43
N GLY A 273 -1.92 4.64 -4.28
CA GLY A 273 -2.17 5.60 -5.36
C GLY A 273 -3.04 5.06 -6.49
N ASP A 274 -3.15 3.74 -6.60
CA ASP A 274 -4.03 3.08 -7.57
C ASP A 274 -5.03 2.14 -6.88
N PRO A 275 -6.34 2.44 -6.97
CA PRO A 275 -7.38 1.67 -6.30
C PRO A 275 -7.53 0.25 -6.86
N HIS A 276 -7.07 -0.03 -8.10
CA HIS A 276 -7.20 -1.35 -8.70
C HIS A 276 -6.48 -2.46 -7.91
N LEU A 277 -5.44 -2.12 -7.15
CA LEU A 277 -4.73 -3.09 -6.30
C LEU A 277 -5.62 -3.69 -5.21
N LEU A 278 -6.53 -2.88 -4.64
CA LEU A 278 -7.51 -3.38 -3.66
C LEU A 278 -8.63 -4.18 -4.32
N LEU A 279 -8.99 -3.86 -5.57
CA LEU A 279 -9.90 -4.68 -6.37
C LEU A 279 -9.27 -6.03 -6.70
N LYS A 280 -7.99 -6.04 -7.06
CA LYS A 280 -7.19 -7.27 -7.26
C LYS A 280 -7.17 -8.12 -5.99
N LEU A 281 -6.89 -7.52 -4.83
CA LEU A 281 -6.95 -8.22 -3.54
C LEU A 281 -8.34 -8.82 -3.29
N ARG A 282 -9.41 -8.06 -3.52
CA ARG A 282 -10.81 -8.53 -3.38
C ARG A 282 -11.05 -9.78 -4.23
N ARG A 283 -10.62 -9.79 -5.50
CA ARG A 283 -10.76 -10.96 -6.39
C ARG A 283 -10.07 -12.19 -5.83
N ARG A 284 -8.84 -12.04 -5.32
CA ARG A 284 -8.10 -13.15 -4.70
C ARG A 284 -8.84 -13.68 -3.46
N VAL A 285 -9.34 -12.80 -2.59
CA VAL A 285 -10.12 -13.21 -1.42
C VAL A 285 -11.40 -13.94 -1.84
N ASN A 286 -12.11 -13.43 -2.84
CA ASN A 286 -13.35 -14.05 -3.33
C ASN A 286 -13.11 -15.43 -3.95
N ALA A 287 -11.96 -15.67 -4.58
CA ALA A 287 -11.59 -16.97 -5.14
C ALA A 287 -11.45 -18.07 -4.07
N PHE A 288 -11.12 -17.71 -2.82
CA PHE A 288 -10.96 -18.63 -1.70
C PHE A 288 -12.16 -18.67 -0.74
N LYS A 289 -13.24 -17.94 -1.03
CA LYS A 289 -14.47 -18.02 -0.21
C LYS A 289 -15.06 -19.43 -0.26
N ASN A 290 -15.40 -19.94 0.91
CA ASN A 290 -16.11 -21.20 1.08
C ASN A 290 -17.45 -20.95 1.75
N LEU A 291 -18.55 -21.42 1.14
CA LEU A 291 -19.94 -21.26 1.64
C LEU A 291 -20.16 -21.90 3.03
N PHE A 292 -19.31 -22.83 3.43
CA PHE A 292 -19.40 -23.54 4.71
C PHE A 292 -18.44 -22.99 5.76
N SER A 293 -17.66 -21.95 5.45
CA SER A 293 -16.74 -21.32 6.40
C SER A 293 -17.44 -20.22 7.21
N GLY A 294 -16.82 -19.87 8.34
CA GLY A 294 -17.23 -18.73 9.15
C GLY A 294 -16.79 -17.39 8.53
N PRO A 295 -16.89 -16.30 9.32
CA PRO A 295 -16.54 -14.96 8.86
C PRO A 295 -15.12 -14.85 8.31
N ILE A 296 -14.91 -13.96 7.33
CA ILE A 296 -13.58 -13.58 6.85
C ILE A 296 -12.91 -12.73 7.94
N VAL A 297 -11.73 -13.12 8.41
CA VAL A 297 -10.95 -12.31 9.34
C VAL A 297 -10.17 -11.27 8.54
N VAL A 298 -10.40 -9.99 8.83
CA VAL A 298 -9.69 -8.88 8.18
C VAL A 298 -8.97 -8.08 9.26
N HIS A 299 -7.67 -7.94 9.12
CA HIS A 299 -6.88 -7.14 10.06
C HIS A 299 -5.80 -6.30 9.37
N CYS A 300 -5.37 -5.28 10.08
CA CYS A 300 -4.16 -4.52 9.82
C CYS A 300 -3.39 -4.37 11.14
N SER A 301 -2.78 -3.25 11.45
CA SER A 301 -2.20 -3.03 12.78
C SER A 301 -3.28 -2.81 13.85
N ALA A 302 -4.12 -1.78 13.69
CA ALA A 302 -5.19 -1.44 14.64
C ALA A 302 -6.52 -2.16 14.36
N GLY A 303 -6.71 -2.68 13.16
CA GLY A 303 -7.94 -3.31 12.72
C GLY A 303 -9.11 -2.34 12.50
N VAL A 304 -8.81 -1.11 12.03
CA VAL A 304 -9.84 -0.08 11.81
C VAL A 304 -9.68 0.71 10.51
N GLY A 305 -8.50 1.27 10.21
CA GLY A 305 -8.30 2.12 9.03
C GLY A 305 -8.30 1.32 7.74
N ARG A 306 -7.19 0.66 7.41
CA ARG A 306 -7.04 -0.19 6.22
C ARG A 306 -8.07 -1.33 6.20
N THR A 307 -8.34 -1.92 7.34
CA THR A 307 -9.39 -2.94 7.55
C THR A 307 -10.77 -2.41 7.15
N GLY A 308 -11.14 -1.22 7.66
CA GLY A 308 -12.42 -0.60 7.34
C GLY A 308 -12.54 -0.22 5.87
N THR A 309 -11.46 0.25 5.26
CA THR A 309 -11.41 0.58 3.84
C THR A 309 -11.66 -0.65 2.96
N TYR A 310 -10.93 -1.74 3.23
CA TYR A 310 -11.12 -2.99 2.48
C TYR A 310 -12.53 -3.55 2.61
N ILE A 311 -13.05 -3.64 3.84
CA ILE A 311 -14.43 -4.12 4.10
C ILE A 311 -15.47 -3.23 3.41
N SER A 312 -15.27 -1.90 3.42
CA SER A 312 -16.18 -0.96 2.73
C SER A 312 -16.19 -1.17 1.22
N ILE A 313 -15.01 -1.37 0.62
CA ILE A 313 -14.89 -1.63 -0.81
C ILE A 313 -15.62 -2.93 -1.16
N ASP A 314 -15.37 -4.04 -0.45
CA ASP A 314 -16.01 -5.33 -0.74
C ASP A 314 -17.54 -5.27 -0.60
N ALA A 315 -18.04 -4.69 0.50
CA ALA A 315 -19.47 -4.58 0.73
C ALA A 315 -20.18 -3.64 -0.25
N MET A 316 -19.57 -2.50 -0.59
CA MET A 316 -20.16 -1.55 -1.53
C MET A 316 -20.08 -2.03 -2.98
N MET A 317 -19.09 -2.83 -3.33
CA MET A 317 -19.05 -3.54 -4.61
C MET A 317 -20.22 -4.51 -4.76
N GLU A 318 -20.49 -5.32 -3.73
CA GLU A 318 -21.68 -6.19 -3.72
C GLU A 318 -22.97 -5.38 -3.86
N GLY A 319 -23.08 -4.22 -3.21
CA GLY A 319 -24.21 -3.32 -3.33
C GLY A 319 -24.36 -2.76 -4.74
N LEU A 320 -23.25 -2.35 -5.36
CA LEU A 320 -23.21 -1.85 -6.73
C LEU A 320 -23.65 -2.92 -7.74
N GLU A 321 -23.11 -4.13 -7.61
CA GLU A 321 -23.43 -5.28 -8.46
C GLU A 321 -24.91 -5.71 -8.30
N ALA A 322 -25.45 -5.68 -7.07
CA ALA A 322 -26.80 -6.18 -6.76
C ALA A 322 -27.92 -5.16 -7.04
N GLU A 323 -27.68 -3.87 -6.79
CA GLU A 323 -28.72 -2.84 -6.83
C GLU A 323 -28.43 -1.68 -7.77
N GLY A 324 -27.23 -1.63 -8.40
CA GLY A 324 -26.83 -0.53 -9.26
C GLY A 324 -26.66 0.80 -8.51
N ARG A 325 -26.46 0.77 -7.18
CA ARG A 325 -26.27 1.95 -6.33
C ARG A 325 -25.43 1.63 -5.10
N VAL A 326 -24.84 2.66 -4.47
CA VAL A 326 -24.00 2.54 -3.29
C VAL A 326 -24.37 3.56 -2.23
N ASP A 327 -24.31 3.16 -0.96
CA ASP A 327 -24.46 4.03 0.21
C ASP A 327 -23.16 4.00 1.04
N ILE A 328 -22.13 4.68 0.57
CA ILE A 328 -20.81 4.69 1.21
C ILE A 328 -20.90 5.36 2.59
N TYR A 329 -21.59 6.50 2.67
CA TYR A 329 -21.74 7.23 3.92
C TYR A 329 -22.45 6.40 4.99
N GLY A 330 -23.62 5.86 4.66
CA GLY A 330 -24.41 5.05 5.58
C GLY A 330 -23.67 3.79 6.01
N TYR A 331 -22.93 3.16 5.11
CA TYR A 331 -22.15 1.98 5.42
C TYR A 331 -20.97 2.29 6.38
N VAL A 332 -20.24 3.38 6.18
CA VAL A 332 -19.18 3.80 7.11
C VAL A 332 -19.75 4.17 8.48
N VAL A 333 -20.93 4.81 8.54
CA VAL A 333 -21.65 5.02 9.79
C VAL A 333 -21.96 3.69 10.49
N GLN A 334 -22.46 2.70 9.75
CA GLN A 334 -22.73 1.36 10.27
C GLN A 334 -21.47 0.67 10.78
N LEU A 335 -20.37 0.73 10.03
CA LEU A 335 -19.08 0.21 10.46
C LEU A 335 -18.63 0.80 11.79
N ARG A 336 -18.69 2.13 11.94
CA ARG A 336 -18.31 2.83 13.19
C ARG A 336 -19.23 2.53 14.36
N ARG A 337 -20.48 2.13 14.10
CA ARG A 337 -21.37 1.59 15.13
C ARG A 337 -20.94 0.21 15.59
N GLN A 338 -20.31 -0.59 14.73
CA GLN A 338 -19.87 -1.95 15.04
C GLN A 338 -18.43 -2.01 15.58
N ARG A 339 -17.55 -1.11 15.13
CA ARG A 339 -16.20 -0.95 15.68
C ARG A 339 -15.78 0.51 15.56
N CYS A 340 -15.23 1.06 16.64
CA CYS A 340 -14.80 2.46 16.65
C CYS A 340 -13.76 2.75 15.56
N LEU A 341 -13.76 3.98 15.03
CA LEU A 341 -12.73 4.49 14.11
C LEU A 341 -12.59 3.74 12.77
N MET A 342 -13.53 2.88 12.38
CA MET A 342 -13.50 2.21 11.08
C MET A 342 -13.44 3.27 9.96
N VAL A 343 -12.55 3.09 8.99
CA VAL A 343 -12.13 4.10 8.00
C VAL A 343 -11.59 5.34 8.73
N GLN A 344 -10.30 5.33 9.03
CA GLN A 344 -9.70 6.22 10.04
C GLN A 344 -9.44 7.63 9.54
N VAL A 345 -9.10 7.79 8.27
CA VAL A 345 -8.74 9.07 7.64
C VAL A 345 -9.53 9.33 6.38
N GLU A 346 -9.65 10.61 6.00
CA GLU A 346 -10.40 11.06 4.82
C GLU A 346 -9.88 10.43 3.52
N ALA A 347 -8.56 10.35 3.36
CA ALA A 347 -7.96 9.71 2.18
C ALA A 347 -8.45 8.27 1.97
N GLN A 348 -8.64 7.50 3.04
CA GLN A 348 -9.23 6.16 2.98
C GLN A 348 -10.70 6.20 2.55
N TYR A 349 -11.45 7.20 3.01
CA TYR A 349 -12.84 7.39 2.60
C TYR A 349 -12.95 7.73 1.11
N ILE A 350 -12.08 8.60 0.60
CA ILE A 350 -11.98 8.94 -0.83
C ILE A 350 -11.56 7.71 -1.65
N LEU A 351 -10.62 6.91 -1.16
CA LEU A 351 -10.17 5.69 -1.84
C LEU A 351 -11.31 4.69 -2.06
N ILE A 352 -12.30 4.60 -1.16
CA ILE A 352 -13.48 3.76 -1.36
C ILE A 352 -14.25 4.22 -2.61
N TYR A 353 -14.48 5.52 -2.78
CA TYR A 353 -15.11 6.07 -3.98
C TYR A 353 -14.28 5.78 -5.23
N GLN A 354 -12.97 5.93 -5.16
CA GLN A 354 -12.07 5.69 -6.30
C GLN A 354 -12.10 4.22 -6.73
N ALA A 355 -12.12 3.27 -5.80
CA ALA A 355 -12.21 1.85 -6.11
C ALA A 355 -13.54 1.47 -6.77
N LEU A 356 -14.65 2.02 -6.27
CA LEU A 356 -15.97 1.79 -6.87
C LEU A 356 -16.07 2.42 -8.26
N LEU A 357 -15.50 3.60 -8.45
CA LEU A 357 -15.44 4.26 -9.77
C LEU A 357 -14.59 3.47 -10.76
N GLU A 358 -13.43 2.99 -10.34
CA GLU A 358 -12.54 2.16 -11.17
C GLU A 358 -13.32 0.95 -11.73
N HIS A 359 -14.00 0.22 -10.84
CA HIS A 359 -14.82 -0.90 -11.26
C HIS A 359 -16.03 -0.52 -12.12
N ASN A 360 -16.74 0.56 -11.74
CA ASN A 360 -17.92 1.00 -12.47
C ASN A 360 -17.61 1.48 -13.89
N GLN A 361 -16.44 2.10 -14.09
CA GLN A 361 -16.02 2.63 -15.40
C GLN A 361 -15.41 1.57 -16.29
N PHE A 362 -14.63 0.65 -15.76
CA PHE A 362 -13.79 -0.25 -16.54
C PHE A 362 -14.21 -1.72 -16.42
N GLY A 363 -14.98 -2.07 -15.39
CA GLY A 363 -15.40 -3.45 -15.16
C GLY A 363 -14.25 -4.36 -14.74
N GLU A 364 -14.36 -5.63 -15.07
CA GLU A 364 -13.33 -6.64 -14.85
C GLU A 364 -12.46 -6.75 -16.08
N THR A 365 -11.17 -6.47 -15.92
CA THR A 365 -10.18 -6.46 -17.02
C THR A 365 -9.13 -7.57 -16.90
N GLU A 366 -9.09 -8.26 -15.76
CA GLU A 366 -8.18 -9.37 -15.53
C GLU A 366 -8.69 -10.65 -16.19
N ILE A 367 -7.82 -11.35 -16.91
CA ILE A 367 -8.15 -12.54 -17.70
C ILE A 367 -7.26 -13.70 -17.24
N SER A 368 -7.84 -14.86 -16.97
CA SER A 368 -7.06 -16.08 -16.73
C SER A 368 -6.46 -16.61 -18.04
N LEU A 369 -5.29 -17.25 -17.98
CA LEU A 369 -4.65 -17.81 -19.16
C LEU A 369 -5.51 -18.90 -19.82
N SER A 370 -6.34 -19.60 -19.05
CA SER A 370 -7.29 -20.60 -19.56
C SER A 370 -8.43 -20.01 -20.39
N GLU A 371 -8.83 -18.76 -20.08
CA GLU A 371 -9.92 -18.05 -20.75
C GLU A 371 -9.45 -17.04 -21.79
N LEU A 372 -8.12 -16.86 -21.90
CA LEU A 372 -7.53 -15.83 -22.76
C LEU A 372 -8.00 -15.92 -24.20
N HIS A 373 -7.99 -17.11 -24.80
CA HIS A 373 -8.39 -17.32 -26.20
C HIS A 373 -9.89 -17.01 -26.43
N SER A 374 -10.78 -17.47 -25.55
CA SER A 374 -12.20 -17.19 -25.64
C SER A 374 -12.51 -15.71 -25.45
N THR A 375 -11.91 -15.07 -24.44
CA THR A 375 -12.07 -13.64 -24.17
C THR A 375 -11.61 -12.78 -25.34
N LEU A 376 -10.46 -13.15 -25.94
CA LEU A 376 -9.92 -12.46 -27.11
C LEU A 376 -10.83 -12.60 -28.34
N SER A 377 -11.43 -13.78 -28.53
CA SER A 377 -12.39 -14.01 -29.62
C SER A 377 -13.61 -13.09 -29.44
N THR A 378 -14.15 -13.00 -28.21
CA THR A 378 -15.26 -12.11 -27.90
C THR A 378 -14.87 -10.63 -28.09
N LEU A 379 -13.69 -10.20 -27.66
CA LEU A 379 -13.23 -8.81 -27.83
C LEU A 379 -13.06 -8.41 -29.32
N LYS A 380 -12.86 -9.37 -30.22
CA LYS A 380 -12.78 -9.15 -31.68
C LYS A 380 -14.14 -9.10 -32.35
N GLU A 381 -15.22 -9.47 -31.67
CA GLU A 381 -16.58 -9.38 -32.22
C GLU A 381 -16.99 -7.92 -32.43
N GLN A 382 -17.79 -7.66 -33.46
CA GLN A 382 -18.34 -6.35 -33.70
C GLN A 382 -19.42 -6.02 -32.68
N SER A 383 -19.39 -4.82 -32.16
CA SER A 383 -20.46 -4.28 -31.33
C SER A 383 -21.76 -4.19 -32.13
N THR A 384 -22.88 -4.54 -31.50
CA THR A 384 -24.22 -4.48 -32.13
C THR A 384 -24.70 -3.04 -32.36
N GLU A 385 -24.06 -2.05 -31.74
CA GLU A 385 -24.49 -0.64 -31.77
C GLU A 385 -23.57 0.26 -32.62
N GLU A 386 -22.34 -0.13 -32.86
CA GLU A 386 -21.35 0.62 -33.67
C GLU A 386 -20.57 -0.34 -34.59
N GLU A 387 -19.99 0.17 -35.69
CA GLU A 387 -19.12 -0.61 -36.59
C GLU A 387 -17.74 -0.96 -35.93
N SER A 388 -17.61 -0.76 -34.63
CA SER A 388 -16.38 -0.98 -33.85
C SER A 388 -16.37 -2.32 -33.13
N THR A 389 -15.19 -2.85 -32.85
CA THR A 389 -15.06 -4.07 -32.01
C THR A 389 -15.12 -3.72 -30.53
N LEU A 390 -15.53 -4.68 -29.69
CA LEU A 390 -15.51 -4.53 -28.21
C LEU A 390 -14.14 -4.15 -27.70
N MET A 391 -13.08 -4.62 -28.34
CA MET A 391 -11.69 -4.24 -28.04
C MET A 391 -11.43 -2.76 -28.32
N HIS A 392 -12.02 -2.21 -29.39
CA HIS A 392 -11.89 -0.79 -29.69
C HIS A 392 -12.59 0.08 -28.65
N GLU A 393 -13.74 -0.35 -28.19
CA GLU A 393 -14.46 0.32 -27.11
C GLU A 393 -13.69 0.28 -25.78
N GLU A 394 -13.08 -0.87 -25.45
CA GLU A 394 -12.22 -0.98 -24.26
C GLU A 394 -11.01 -0.02 -24.37
N PHE A 395 -10.37 0.03 -25.54
CA PHE A 395 -9.24 0.93 -25.76
C PHE A 395 -9.66 2.42 -25.66
N GLN A 396 -10.83 2.79 -26.17
CA GLN A 396 -11.35 4.17 -26.06
C GLN A 396 -11.68 4.56 -24.61
N ARG A 397 -12.11 3.62 -23.80
CA ARG A 397 -12.36 3.85 -22.36
C ARG A 397 -11.09 4.07 -21.55
N MET A 398 -9.92 3.69 -22.07
CA MET A 398 -8.66 3.91 -21.37
C MET A 398 -8.38 5.41 -21.16
N PRO A 399 -8.04 5.84 -19.94
CA PRO A 399 -7.78 7.24 -19.67
C PRO A 399 -6.61 7.80 -20.48
N VAL A 400 -6.79 9.03 -20.96
CA VAL A 400 -5.72 9.82 -21.56
C VAL A 400 -5.28 10.85 -20.52
N TYR A 401 -4.08 10.67 -19.99
CA TYR A 401 -3.53 11.48 -18.91
C TYR A 401 -2.93 12.81 -19.43
N LYS A 402 -3.76 13.68 -20.06
CA LYS A 402 -3.33 15.03 -20.43
C LYS A 402 -3.12 15.87 -19.17
N ASN A 403 -1.96 16.55 -19.07
CA ASN A 403 -1.60 17.40 -17.93
C ASN A 403 -1.68 16.68 -16.56
N TRP A 404 -1.43 15.39 -16.57
CA TRP A 404 -1.45 14.55 -15.36
C TRP A 404 -0.35 14.96 -14.36
N ARG A 405 0.83 15.26 -14.88
CA ARG A 405 2.02 15.62 -14.11
C ARG A 405 2.77 16.74 -14.83
N THR A 406 3.63 17.44 -14.10
CA THR A 406 4.52 18.46 -14.64
C THR A 406 5.70 17.82 -15.38
N TYR A 407 6.24 18.55 -16.35
CA TYR A 407 7.43 18.20 -17.13
C TYR A 407 8.30 19.44 -17.37
N ASN A 408 8.38 20.30 -16.34
CA ASN A 408 9.01 21.62 -16.40
C ASN A 408 10.49 21.53 -16.78
N ALA A 409 11.24 20.58 -16.21
CA ALA A 409 12.64 20.38 -16.50
C ALA A 409 12.92 20.16 -18.00
N GLY A 410 12.04 19.40 -18.68
CA GLY A 410 12.23 19.07 -20.11
C GLY A 410 11.89 20.17 -21.08
N ILE A 411 11.15 21.21 -20.69
CA ILE A 411 10.71 22.30 -21.56
C ILE A 411 11.49 23.59 -21.37
N THR A 412 12.48 23.63 -20.50
CA THR A 412 13.37 24.79 -20.35
C THR A 412 14.11 25.09 -21.67
N GLU A 413 14.50 26.34 -21.86
CA GLU A 413 15.20 26.74 -23.12
C GLU A 413 16.50 25.93 -23.32
N GLU A 414 17.18 25.57 -22.23
CA GLU A 414 18.40 24.79 -22.27
C GLU A 414 18.15 23.33 -22.68
N ASN A 415 17.01 22.74 -22.25
CA ASN A 415 16.74 21.32 -22.42
C ASN A 415 15.86 20.99 -23.63
N LYS A 416 15.15 21.97 -24.22
CA LYS A 416 14.29 21.75 -25.40
C LYS A 416 15.02 21.07 -26.56
N GLN A 417 16.28 21.46 -26.81
CA GLN A 417 17.08 20.90 -27.89
C GLN A 417 17.58 19.49 -27.64
N LYS A 418 17.54 19.04 -26.37
CA LYS A 418 17.89 17.68 -25.99
C LYS A 418 16.76 16.67 -26.25
N ASN A 419 15.57 17.14 -26.68
CA ASN A 419 14.41 16.31 -26.97
C ASN A 419 14.25 16.09 -28.46
N ARG A 420 14.08 14.81 -28.90
CA ARG A 420 13.73 14.49 -30.29
C ARG A 420 12.29 14.85 -30.62
N SER A 421 11.41 14.81 -29.66
CA SER A 421 9.99 15.14 -29.80
C SER A 421 9.60 16.16 -28.74
N SER A 422 8.86 17.19 -29.15
CA SER A 422 8.28 18.18 -28.24
C SER A 422 7.07 17.67 -27.45
N THR A 423 6.52 16.49 -27.82
CA THR A 423 5.33 15.91 -27.21
C THR A 423 5.62 14.73 -26.29
N VAL A 424 6.83 14.16 -26.35
CA VAL A 424 7.27 13.05 -25.53
C VAL A 424 8.40 13.49 -24.61
N ILE A 425 8.01 14.06 -23.48
CA ILE A 425 8.91 14.62 -22.48
C ILE A 425 8.68 13.84 -21.17
N PRO A 426 9.75 13.46 -20.43
CA PRO A 426 9.60 12.79 -19.15
C PRO A 426 8.92 13.72 -18.13
N TYR A 427 8.09 13.15 -17.27
CA TYR A 427 7.52 13.88 -16.14
C TYR A 427 8.59 14.16 -15.08
N ASP A 428 8.49 15.29 -14.40
CA ASP A 428 9.48 15.71 -13.39
C ASP A 428 9.63 14.67 -12.27
N TYR A 429 8.52 14.05 -11.81
CA TYR A 429 8.51 13.12 -10.67
C TYR A 429 9.25 11.79 -10.92
N ASN A 430 9.40 11.35 -12.19
CA ASN A 430 10.04 10.06 -12.53
C ASN A 430 11.11 10.15 -13.61
N ARG A 431 11.54 11.37 -13.96
CA ARG A 431 12.67 11.53 -14.88
C ARG A 431 13.94 10.95 -14.26
N VAL A 432 14.81 10.44 -15.11
CA VAL A 432 16.10 9.94 -14.63
C VAL A 432 17.01 11.13 -14.34
N LEU A 433 17.49 11.22 -13.11
CA LEU A 433 18.46 12.22 -12.67
C LEU A 433 19.88 11.69 -12.92
N VAL A 434 20.70 12.48 -13.63
CA VAL A 434 22.10 12.16 -13.90
C VAL A 434 22.96 13.18 -13.16
N ARG A 435 23.72 12.74 -12.15
CA ARG A 435 24.55 13.63 -11.32
C ARG A 435 25.80 14.07 -12.08
N LEU A 436 26.29 15.28 -11.77
CA LEU A 436 27.49 15.87 -12.40
C LEU A 436 28.79 15.30 -11.82
N ASP A 437 28.81 14.94 -10.54
CA ASP A 437 29.98 14.47 -9.83
C ASP A 437 29.87 12.98 -9.48
N ASP A 438 30.89 12.21 -9.88
CA ASP A 438 31.10 10.80 -9.46
C ASP A 438 31.73 10.77 -8.05
N ASP A 439 31.04 11.25 -7.00
CA ASP A 439 31.50 11.05 -5.63
C ASP A 439 30.97 9.71 -5.08
N PRO A 440 31.83 8.70 -4.88
CA PRO A 440 31.40 7.40 -4.39
C PRO A 440 31.05 7.38 -2.90
N SER A 441 31.11 8.52 -2.20
CA SER A 441 30.85 8.60 -0.75
C SER A 441 29.35 8.60 -0.37
N HIS A 442 28.45 8.66 -1.34
CA HIS A 442 26.99 8.63 -1.15
C HIS A 442 26.30 7.38 -1.75
N ASP A 443 27.00 6.25 -1.81
CA ASP A 443 26.38 4.93 -2.05
C ASP A 443 25.71 4.46 -0.74
N SER A 444 24.69 5.17 -0.27
CA SER A 444 23.78 4.64 0.75
C SER A 444 22.80 3.68 0.08
N GLU A 445 22.80 2.42 0.53
CA GLU A 445 21.89 1.36 0.07
C GLU A 445 20.41 1.62 0.47
N ASP A 446 20.10 2.82 1.00
CA ASP A 446 18.81 3.19 1.60
C ASP A 446 17.90 4.04 0.67
N ASP A 447 18.14 4.08 -0.65
CA ASP A 447 17.33 4.85 -1.62
C ASP A 447 15.91 4.31 -1.88
N GLU A 448 15.36 3.43 -1.03
CA GLU A 448 14.02 2.85 -1.27
C GLU A 448 12.84 3.72 -0.77
N GLU A 449 13.04 4.80 -0.01
CA GLU A 449 11.94 5.55 0.63
C GLU A 449 11.83 7.06 0.33
N GLU A 450 12.63 7.65 -0.56
CA GLU A 450 12.47 9.09 -0.88
C GLU A 450 11.62 9.32 -2.14
N GLU A 451 10.31 9.44 -1.97
CA GLU A 451 9.36 9.88 -3.00
C GLU A 451 9.49 11.38 -3.36
N GLU A 452 10.29 12.17 -2.62
CA GLU A 452 10.55 13.58 -2.91
C GLU A 452 12.05 13.80 -3.12
N SER A 453 12.45 13.98 -4.39
CA SER A 453 13.77 14.52 -4.69
C SER A 453 13.90 15.90 -4.02
N SER A 454 14.89 16.10 -3.18
CA SER A 454 15.14 17.43 -2.61
C SER A 454 15.47 18.41 -3.76
N ASP A 455 14.98 19.65 -3.67
CA ASP A 455 15.25 20.71 -4.66
C ASP A 455 16.76 20.85 -4.95
N GLU A 456 17.63 20.51 -4.01
CA GLU A 456 19.09 20.52 -4.13
C GLU A 456 19.60 19.41 -5.09
N GLU A 457 18.98 18.24 -5.16
CA GLU A 457 19.36 17.18 -6.09
C GLU A 457 18.95 17.51 -7.54
N GLU A 458 17.86 18.25 -7.74
CA GLU A 458 17.43 18.70 -9.05
C GLU A 458 18.40 19.75 -9.65
N GLU A 459 18.91 20.68 -8.85
CA GLU A 459 19.84 21.72 -9.30
C GLU A 459 21.20 21.17 -9.72
N SER A 460 21.67 20.05 -9.16
CA SER A 460 22.96 19.43 -9.48
C SER A 460 22.89 18.36 -10.57
N SER A 461 21.72 18.12 -11.18
CA SER A 461 21.51 17.06 -12.15
C SER A 461 21.44 17.55 -13.59
N LYS A 462 22.05 16.77 -14.52
CA LYS A 462 21.86 16.95 -15.97
C LYS A 462 20.51 16.42 -16.42
N TYR A 463 19.92 17.10 -17.40
CA TYR A 463 18.71 16.62 -18.05
C TYR A 463 19.00 15.60 -19.15
N ILE A 464 18.27 14.48 -19.10
CA ILE A 464 18.19 13.48 -20.17
C ILE A 464 16.72 13.12 -20.39
N ASN A 465 16.32 12.90 -21.66
CA ASN A 465 14.96 12.45 -21.97
C ASN A 465 14.84 10.94 -21.71
N ALA A 466 14.69 10.60 -20.44
CA ALA A 466 14.53 9.24 -19.91
C ALA A 466 13.64 9.25 -18.67
N SER A 467 12.85 8.19 -18.48
CA SER A 467 11.94 8.00 -17.33
C SER A 467 12.17 6.65 -16.69
N HIS A 468 12.09 6.60 -15.35
CA HIS A 468 11.92 5.35 -14.62
C HIS A 468 10.51 4.81 -14.86
N ILE A 469 10.41 3.52 -15.20
CA ILE A 469 9.14 2.85 -15.51
C ILE A 469 9.02 1.59 -14.65
N GLY A 470 7.82 1.38 -14.13
CA GLY A 470 7.50 0.21 -13.34
C GLY A 470 7.54 -1.09 -14.12
N GLY A 471 8.01 -2.13 -13.44
CA GLY A 471 7.89 -3.51 -13.85
C GLY A 471 6.85 -4.23 -13.02
N TYR A 472 6.60 -5.49 -13.32
CA TYR A 472 5.74 -6.35 -12.52
C TYR A 472 6.25 -6.51 -11.08
N TRP A 473 7.57 -6.56 -10.88
CA TRP A 473 8.20 -6.82 -9.58
C TRP A 473 8.60 -5.57 -8.77
N GLY A 474 8.53 -4.37 -9.36
CA GLY A 474 8.92 -3.14 -8.66
C GLY A 474 8.74 -1.89 -9.51
N THR A 475 8.85 -0.74 -8.87
CA THR A 475 8.53 0.57 -9.47
C THR A 475 9.59 1.13 -10.41
N ARG A 476 10.83 0.61 -10.38
CA ARG A 476 11.97 1.11 -11.16
C ARG A 476 12.70 0.02 -11.93
N CYS A 477 11.96 -1.01 -12.41
CA CYS A 477 12.55 -2.14 -13.16
C CYS A 477 13.07 -1.74 -14.54
N PHE A 478 12.55 -0.67 -15.12
CA PHE A 478 12.93 -0.20 -16.45
C PHE A 478 13.30 1.27 -16.46
N ILE A 479 14.20 1.61 -17.37
CA ILE A 479 14.40 2.98 -17.83
C ILE A 479 13.99 3.02 -19.30
N THR A 480 13.06 3.92 -19.68
CA THR A 480 12.75 4.16 -21.08
C THR A 480 13.30 5.50 -21.51
N ALA A 481 13.99 5.52 -22.64
CA ALA A 481 14.66 6.71 -23.15
C ALA A 481 14.46 6.89 -24.65
N GLN A 482 14.50 8.11 -25.12
CA GLN A 482 14.69 8.35 -26.56
C GLN A 482 16.07 7.85 -27.01
N THR A 483 16.22 7.42 -28.27
CA THR A 483 17.55 7.18 -28.83
C THR A 483 18.36 8.48 -28.73
N PRO A 484 19.57 8.46 -28.16
CA PRO A 484 20.32 9.66 -27.89
C PRO A 484 20.57 10.48 -29.14
N LEU A 485 20.70 11.81 -29.01
CA LEU A 485 21.22 12.73 -30.01
C LEU A 485 22.74 12.73 -29.89
N THR A 486 23.43 13.28 -30.91
CA THR A 486 24.89 13.41 -30.87
C THR A 486 25.36 14.11 -29.60
N ASP A 487 24.68 15.19 -29.22
CA ASP A 487 25.01 16.01 -28.04
C ASP A 487 24.62 15.39 -26.72
N THR A 488 23.70 14.39 -26.70
CA THR A 488 23.24 13.71 -25.49
C THR A 488 23.82 12.32 -25.32
N ALA A 489 24.68 11.85 -26.22
CA ALA A 489 25.26 10.52 -26.17
C ALA A 489 26.14 10.29 -24.93
N ALA A 490 26.91 11.31 -24.52
CA ALA A 490 27.72 11.23 -23.31
C ALA A 490 26.86 11.08 -22.05
N ASP A 491 25.78 11.86 -21.94
CA ASP A 491 24.84 11.81 -20.80
C ASP A 491 24.07 10.49 -20.77
N PHE A 492 23.77 9.89 -21.94
CA PHE A 492 23.19 8.57 -22.03
C PHE A 492 24.10 7.48 -21.42
N TRP A 493 25.40 7.50 -21.74
CA TRP A 493 26.33 6.54 -21.18
C TRP A 493 26.60 6.77 -19.67
N LEU A 494 26.58 8.03 -19.24
CA LEU A 494 26.68 8.38 -17.83
C LEU A 494 25.47 7.84 -17.04
N MET A 495 24.25 8.00 -17.59
CA MET A 495 23.03 7.39 -17.06
C MET A 495 23.15 5.87 -16.95
N VAL A 496 23.60 5.18 -18.00
CA VAL A 496 23.81 3.71 -17.99
C VAL A 496 24.75 3.29 -16.87
N HIS A 497 25.81 4.07 -16.63
CA HIS A 497 26.77 3.82 -15.57
C HIS A 497 26.18 4.04 -14.18
N GLN A 498 25.64 5.25 -13.91
CA GLN A 498 25.13 5.64 -12.61
C GLN A 498 23.94 4.80 -12.15
N LYS A 499 23.03 4.46 -13.08
CA LYS A 499 21.83 3.66 -12.78
C LYS A 499 22.08 2.15 -12.82
N LYS A 500 23.35 1.73 -12.84
CA LYS A 500 23.75 0.32 -12.75
C LYS A 500 23.06 -0.57 -13.82
N VAL A 501 22.75 -0.01 -15.00
CA VAL A 501 22.08 -0.72 -16.09
C VAL A 501 22.95 -1.90 -16.56
N SER A 502 22.36 -3.09 -16.68
CA SER A 502 23.05 -4.31 -17.15
C SER A 502 22.61 -4.73 -18.57
N HIS A 503 21.45 -4.29 -19.02
CA HIS A 503 20.87 -4.64 -20.30
C HIS A 503 20.33 -3.41 -21.00
N ILE A 504 20.78 -3.19 -22.25
CA ILE A 504 20.25 -2.14 -23.14
C ILE A 504 19.50 -2.83 -24.28
N ILE A 505 18.25 -2.40 -24.52
CA ILE A 505 17.39 -2.93 -25.58
C ILE A 505 17.03 -1.80 -26.51
N MET A 506 17.51 -1.87 -27.75
CA MET A 506 17.29 -0.91 -28.80
C MET A 506 16.20 -1.41 -29.75
N LEU A 507 15.15 -0.62 -29.92
CA LEU A 507 13.98 -0.92 -30.78
C LEU A 507 13.87 0.01 -31.99
N SER A 508 14.97 0.61 -32.42
CA SER A 508 15.04 1.50 -33.58
C SER A 508 15.69 0.82 -34.77
N ASP A 509 15.16 1.10 -35.96
CA ASP A 509 15.78 0.65 -37.20
C ASP A 509 17.06 1.46 -37.49
N SER A 510 18.02 0.83 -38.14
CA SER A 510 19.32 1.40 -38.48
C SER A 510 19.27 2.56 -39.48
N LYS A 511 18.09 2.87 -40.02
CA LYS A 511 17.90 3.98 -41.03
C LYS A 511 17.73 5.38 -40.42
N LEU A 512 17.53 5.46 -39.08
CA LEU A 512 17.44 6.75 -38.41
C LEU A 512 18.82 7.21 -37.96
N ASP A 513 19.40 8.14 -38.74
CA ASP A 513 20.66 8.83 -38.46
C ASP A 513 21.86 7.90 -38.24
N ASP A 514 22.48 7.45 -39.35
CA ASP A 514 23.60 6.51 -39.38
C ASP A 514 24.76 6.87 -38.44
N SER A 515 24.96 8.16 -38.11
CA SER A 515 26.05 8.63 -37.28
C SER A 515 25.88 8.27 -35.79
N VAL A 516 24.67 8.34 -35.23
CA VAL A 516 24.41 8.10 -33.80
C VAL A 516 24.20 6.61 -33.52
N THR A 517 23.52 5.93 -34.43
CA THR A 517 23.39 4.45 -34.36
C THR A 517 24.76 3.79 -34.49
N LEU A 518 25.64 4.36 -35.36
CA LEU A 518 27.04 3.94 -35.45
C LEU A 518 27.83 4.29 -34.18
N LEU A 519 27.58 5.43 -33.51
CA LEU A 519 28.28 5.77 -32.26
C LEU A 519 27.90 4.83 -31.11
N VAL A 520 26.64 4.51 -30.94
CA VAL A 520 26.19 3.55 -29.93
C VAL A 520 26.67 2.14 -30.29
N SER A 521 26.56 1.72 -31.55
CA SER A 521 27.02 0.41 -32.03
C SER A 521 28.52 0.34 -32.19
N ALA A 522 29.21 1.40 -32.62
CA ALA A 522 30.67 1.44 -32.78
C ALA A 522 31.40 1.44 -31.42
N PHE A 523 30.80 2.04 -30.42
CA PHE A 523 31.33 1.93 -29.06
C PHE A 523 31.33 0.47 -28.57
N PHE A 524 30.31 -0.32 -28.94
CA PHE A 524 30.26 -1.77 -28.69
C PHE A 524 31.21 -2.56 -29.59
N LEU A 525 31.40 -2.19 -30.85
CA LEU A 525 32.32 -2.83 -31.79
C LEU A 525 33.79 -2.55 -31.42
N LEU A 526 34.11 -1.37 -30.90
CA LEU A 526 35.46 -1.02 -30.40
C LEU A 526 35.83 -1.77 -29.12
N LEU A 527 34.83 -2.23 -28.33
CA LEU A 527 35.04 -2.99 -27.09
C LEU A 527 35.16 -4.51 -27.30
N GLY A 528 35.08 -4.99 -28.56
CA GLY A 528 35.23 -6.40 -28.92
C GLY A 528 33.98 -7.21 -28.62
N GLN A 529 33.69 -8.22 -29.45
CA GLN A 529 32.49 -9.08 -29.58
C GLN A 529 31.88 -9.67 -28.26
N CYS A 530 32.35 -9.26 -27.12
CA CYS A 530 31.75 -9.51 -25.81
C CYS A 530 31.68 -8.17 -25.08
N GLY A 531 30.50 -7.54 -24.99
CA GLY A 531 30.31 -6.18 -24.48
C GLY A 531 30.63 -6.04 -22.99
N CYS A 532 31.92 -5.94 -22.67
CA CYS A 532 32.37 -5.51 -21.33
C CYS A 532 32.80 -4.04 -21.43
N LEU A 533 32.04 -3.15 -20.82
CA LEU A 533 32.47 -1.76 -20.59
C LEU A 533 33.59 -1.77 -19.54
N LYS A 534 34.84 -1.58 -20.01
CA LYS A 534 35.95 -1.26 -19.12
C LYS A 534 35.95 0.23 -18.85
N VAL A 535 35.20 0.65 -17.85
CA VAL A 535 35.38 1.99 -17.28
C VAL A 535 36.64 1.97 -16.43
N LYS A 536 37.45 3.00 -16.50
CA LYS A 536 38.75 3.16 -15.81
C LYS A 536 38.73 3.07 -14.29
N HIS A 537 37.56 2.77 -13.68
CA HIS A 537 37.37 2.56 -12.26
C HIS A 537 36.95 1.10 -11.96
N ARG A 538 37.64 0.51 -11.11
CA ARG A 538 37.74 -0.74 -10.34
C ARG A 538 36.66 -1.84 -10.42
N ASN A 539 35.51 -1.68 -11.12
CA ASN A 539 34.48 -2.72 -11.23
C ASN A 539 34.07 -2.90 -12.69
N ASP A 540 34.64 -3.90 -13.36
CA ASP A 540 34.22 -4.33 -14.68
C ASP A 540 32.80 -4.94 -14.57
N ARG A 541 31.79 -4.21 -15.06
CA ARG A 541 30.41 -4.70 -15.11
C ARG A 541 30.10 -5.19 -16.53
N ALA A 542 29.55 -6.40 -16.65
CA ALA A 542 29.12 -6.93 -17.94
C ALA A 542 27.84 -6.19 -18.38
N LEU A 543 27.89 -5.50 -19.52
CA LEU A 543 26.76 -4.83 -20.16
C LEU A 543 26.38 -5.58 -21.43
N ARG A 544 25.10 -5.91 -21.59
CA ARG A 544 24.58 -6.58 -22.79
C ARG A 544 23.74 -5.61 -23.60
N HIS A 545 23.95 -5.57 -24.89
CA HIS A 545 23.16 -4.76 -25.82
C HIS A 545 22.42 -5.66 -26.80
N TYR A 546 21.10 -5.45 -26.90
CA TYR A 546 20.21 -6.15 -27.82
C TYR A 546 19.63 -5.11 -28.78
N GLN A 547 19.66 -5.39 -30.08
CA GLN A 547 19.04 -4.56 -31.09
C GLN A 547 18.01 -5.38 -31.88
N PHE A 548 16.78 -4.89 -31.94
CA PHE A 548 15.73 -5.48 -32.74
C PHE A 548 15.73 -4.85 -34.14
N LEU A 549 16.07 -5.64 -35.15
CA LEU A 549 16.28 -5.17 -36.54
C LEU A 549 15.06 -5.34 -37.45
N LYS A 550 14.01 -6.04 -36.98
CA LYS A 550 12.85 -6.44 -37.79
C LYS A 550 11.58 -5.70 -37.43
N TRP A 551 11.67 -4.42 -37.01
CA TRP A 551 10.47 -3.68 -36.67
C TRP A 551 9.73 -3.17 -37.92
N GLY A 552 10.47 -2.67 -38.92
CA GLY A 552 9.92 -2.03 -40.11
C GLY A 552 9.36 -0.65 -39.85
N ASP A 553 8.68 -0.07 -40.85
CA ASP A 553 8.08 1.26 -40.78
C ASP A 553 6.70 1.27 -40.07
N GLY A 554 6.18 0.07 -39.75
CA GLY A 554 4.90 -0.10 -39.07
C GLY A 554 4.90 0.27 -37.59
N GLU A 555 3.70 0.40 -37.03
CA GLU A 555 3.51 0.63 -35.58
C GLU A 555 3.90 -0.56 -34.73
N VAL A 556 3.82 -1.77 -35.31
CA VAL A 556 4.16 -3.05 -34.69
C VAL A 556 5.11 -3.84 -35.60
N PRO A 557 5.90 -4.79 -35.07
CA PRO A 557 6.76 -5.63 -35.87
C PRO A 557 5.96 -6.46 -36.90
N GLU A 558 6.51 -6.70 -38.09
CA GLU A 558 5.87 -7.54 -39.11
C GLU A 558 5.57 -8.95 -38.58
N LYS A 559 6.46 -9.49 -37.77
CA LYS A 559 6.30 -10.78 -37.11
C LYS A 559 6.43 -10.61 -35.61
N ALA A 560 5.29 -10.75 -34.90
CA ALA A 560 5.23 -10.71 -33.45
C ALA A 560 6.18 -11.71 -32.77
N GLN A 561 6.32 -12.91 -33.37
CA GLN A 561 7.15 -14.00 -32.85
C GLN A 561 8.62 -13.60 -32.71
N ASP A 562 9.18 -12.85 -33.64
CA ASP A 562 10.59 -12.43 -33.58
C ASP A 562 10.87 -11.56 -32.34
N LEU A 563 9.91 -10.68 -31.95
CA LEU A 563 10.02 -9.86 -30.75
C LEU A 563 9.87 -10.71 -29.47
N VAL A 564 8.96 -11.68 -29.47
CA VAL A 564 8.80 -12.63 -28.36
C VAL A 564 10.06 -13.45 -28.15
N ASP A 565 10.65 -13.96 -29.23
CA ASP A 565 11.84 -14.80 -29.13
C ASP A 565 13.04 -14.01 -28.60
N MET A 566 13.20 -12.75 -29.05
CA MET A 566 14.19 -11.85 -28.48
C MET A 566 13.92 -11.59 -27.00
N LEU A 567 12.68 -11.29 -26.63
CA LEU A 567 12.31 -11.01 -25.23
C LEU A 567 12.54 -12.25 -24.34
N ARG A 568 12.23 -13.45 -24.83
CA ARG A 568 12.49 -14.70 -24.12
C ARG A 568 13.99 -14.92 -23.91
N ASP A 569 14.80 -14.68 -24.93
CA ASP A 569 16.26 -14.77 -24.83
C ASP A 569 16.82 -13.76 -23.79
N ILE A 570 16.35 -12.54 -23.83
CA ILE A 570 16.76 -11.50 -22.85
C ILE A 570 16.37 -11.93 -21.45
N ARG A 571 15.11 -12.31 -21.21
CA ARG A 571 14.63 -12.73 -19.89
C ARG A 571 15.40 -13.93 -19.35
N SER A 572 15.74 -14.90 -20.19
CA SER A 572 16.54 -16.06 -19.78
C SER A 572 17.93 -15.69 -19.28
N LYS A 573 18.48 -14.54 -19.74
CA LYS A 573 19.82 -14.04 -19.39
C LYS A 573 19.82 -12.98 -18.30
N CYS A 574 18.71 -12.25 -18.14
CA CYS A 574 18.51 -11.28 -17.06
C CYS A 574 18.24 -11.96 -15.70
N GLY A 575 17.82 -13.22 -15.71
CA GLY A 575 17.25 -13.87 -14.54
C GLY A 575 15.77 -13.56 -14.37
N SER A 576 15.20 -13.83 -13.19
CA SER A 576 13.81 -13.48 -12.90
C SER A 576 13.62 -11.95 -12.97
N GLY A 577 12.41 -11.47 -13.29
CA GLY A 577 12.08 -10.03 -13.29
C GLY A 577 12.41 -9.31 -11.97
N LYS A 578 12.53 -10.05 -10.86
CA LYS A 578 13.04 -9.56 -9.58
C LYS A 578 14.46 -8.98 -9.67
N ALA A 579 15.30 -9.49 -10.55
CA ALA A 579 16.67 -8.98 -10.71
C ALA A 579 16.71 -7.55 -11.27
N LEU A 580 15.65 -7.14 -11.98
CA LEU A 580 15.52 -5.79 -12.52
C LEU A 580 15.28 -4.71 -11.46
N THR A 581 14.85 -5.06 -10.26
CA THR A 581 14.70 -4.12 -9.16
C THR A 581 16.06 -3.59 -8.69
N ALA A 582 17.09 -4.43 -8.72
CA ALA A 582 18.46 -4.04 -8.36
C ALA A 582 19.29 -3.47 -9.55
N SER A 583 18.93 -3.84 -10.78
CA SER A 583 19.65 -3.47 -12.01
C SER A 583 18.66 -3.29 -13.17
N PRO A 584 18.15 -2.07 -13.37
CA PRO A 584 17.10 -1.82 -14.35
C PRO A 584 17.55 -2.12 -15.78
N ALA A 585 16.62 -2.59 -16.63
CA ALA A 585 16.83 -2.71 -18.04
C ALA A 585 16.53 -1.36 -18.74
N LEU A 586 17.43 -0.90 -19.60
CA LEU A 586 17.23 0.31 -20.42
C LEU A 586 16.63 -0.08 -21.75
N VAL A 587 15.45 0.45 -22.04
CA VAL A 587 14.77 0.27 -23.34
C VAL A 587 14.72 1.60 -24.06
N HIS A 588 15.21 1.68 -25.30
CA HIS A 588 15.13 2.90 -26.06
C HIS A 588 14.65 2.69 -27.49
N CYS A 589 13.95 3.68 -28.00
CA CYS A 589 13.51 3.78 -29.39
C CYS A 589 13.56 5.25 -29.81
N SER A 590 13.14 5.59 -31.00
CA SER A 590 13.22 6.97 -31.50
C SER A 590 12.69 8.00 -30.50
N ASP A 591 11.46 7.82 -29.98
CA ASP A 591 10.79 8.72 -29.02
C ASP A 591 10.90 8.28 -27.56
N GLY A 592 11.40 7.08 -27.33
CA GLY A 592 11.49 6.51 -25.97
C GLY A 592 10.15 6.13 -25.34
N SER A 593 9.09 6.03 -26.13
CA SER A 593 7.73 5.81 -25.61
C SER A 593 6.97 4.74 -26.37
N SER A 594 6.75 4.93 -27.66
CA SER A 594 5.83 4.12 -28.45
C SER A 594 6.22 2.63 -28.51
N ARG A 595 7.42 2.32 -29.03
CA ARG A 595 7.93 0.94 -29.12
C ARG A 595 8.41 0.43 -27.76
N CYS A 596 8.99 1.31 -26.95
CA CYS A 596 9.38 0.99 -25.58
C CYS A 596 8.19 0.53 -24.72
N GLY A 597 7.07 1.25 -24.79
CA GLY A 597 5.86 0.91 -24.06
C GLY A 597 5.34 -0.48 -24.40
N LEU A 598 5.38 -0.86 -25.69
CA LEU A 598 4.96 -2.20 -26.10
C LEU A 598 5.85 -3.30 -25.49
N LEU A 599 7.18 -3.14 -25.53
CA LEU A 599 8.10 -4.11 -24.97
C LEU A 599 7.93 -4.26 -23.46
N VAL A 600 7.84 -3.12 -22.75
CA VAL A 600 7.67 -3.14 -21.28
C VAL A 600 6.32 -3.74 -20.89
N ALA A 601 5.24 -3.41 -21.62
CA ALA A 601 3.93 -4.02 -21.39
C ALA A 601 3.99 -5.56 -21.53
N LEU A 602 4.61 -6.03 -22.60
CA LEU A 602 4.78 -7.46 -22.83
C LEU A 602 5.58 -8.13 -21.72
N TRP A 603 6.67 -7.51 -21.29
CA TRP A 603 7.47 -8.06 -20.19
C TRP A 603 6.63 -8.20 -18.91
N ASN A 604 5.91 -7.16 -18.53
CA ASN A 604 5.06 -7.17 -17.34
C ASN A 604 3.94 -8.23 -17.43
N LEU A 605 3.31 -8.35 -18.60
CA LEU A 605 2.29 -9.38 -18.84
C LEU A 605 2.84 -10.80 -18.77
N LEU A 606 4.06 -11.03 -19.29
CA LEU A 606 4.72 -12.33 -19.21
C LEU A 606 5.09 -12.69 -17.76
N ASP A 607 5.61 -11.73 -16.97
CA ASP A 607 5.89 -11.95 -15.54
C ASP A 607 4.60 -12.28 -14.77
N SER A 608 3.49 -11.57 -15.05
CA SER A 608 2.17 -11.84 -14.47
C SER A 608 1.64 -13.23 -14.88
N ALA A 609 1.73 -13.56 -16.15
CA ALA A 609 1.31 -14.85 -16.69
C ALA A 609 2.07 -16.04 -16.07
N GLU A 610 3.38 -15.89 -15.88
CA GLU A 610 4.21 -16.92 -15.25
C GLU A 610 3.91 -17.07 -13.76
N THR A 611 3.73 -15.95 -13.06
CA THR A 611 3.60 -15.94 -11.61
C THR A 611 2.17 -16.26 -11.16
N GLU A 612 1.18 -15.58 -11.73
CA GLU A 612 -0.21 -15.62 -11.26
C GLU A 612 -1.13 -16.44 -12.19
N LYS A 613 -0.67 -16.81 -13.40
CA LYS A 613 -1.47 -17.41 -14.48
C LYS A 613 -2.62 -16.49 -14.96
N LEU A 614 -2.41 -15.19 -14.81
CA LEU A 614 -3.37 -14.14 -15.09
C LEU A 614 -2.69 -13.02 -15.87
N VAL A 615 -3.46 -12.31 -16.68
CA VAL A 615 -3.01 -11.11 -17.41
C VAL A 615 -4.07 -10.00 -17.32
N ASP A 616 -3.61 -8.78 -17.21
CA ASP A 616 -4.47 -7.59 -17.24
C ASP A 616 -3.85 -6.53 -18.16
N VAL A 617 -4.16 -6.63 -19.45
CA VAL A 617 -3.62 -5.74 -20.48
C VAL A 617 -4.05 -4.30 -20.24
N PHE A 618 -5.31 -4.11 -19.83
CA PHE A 618 -5.88 -2.79 -19.58
C PHE A 618 -5.10 -2.04 -18.49
N GLN A 619 -4.90 -2.68 -17.34
CA GLN A 619 -4.22 -2.05 -16.20
C GLN A 619 -2.74 -1.82 -16.47
N VAL A 620 -2.06 -2.74 -17.17
CA VAL A 620 -0.65 -2.55 -17.58
C VAL A 620 -0.52 -1.32 -18.47
N VAL A 621 -1.34 -1.20 -19.52
CA VAL A 621 -1.31 -0.04 -20.43
C VAL A 621 -1.67 1.25 -19.72
N LYS A 622 -2.70 1.23 -18.87
CA LYS A 622 -3.13 2.37 -18.06
C LYS A 622 -2.01 2.87 -17.15
N THR A 623 -1.29 1.96 -16.50
CA THR A 623 -0.16 2.29 -15.63
C THR A 623 1.00 2.92 -16.42
N LEU A 624 1.39 2.32 -17.54
CA LEU A 624 2.44 2.85 -18.38
C LEU A 624 2.13 4.26 -18.92
N ARG A 625 0.87 4.54 -19.27
CA ARG A 625 0.42 5.88 -19.70
C ARG A 625 0.52 6.94 -18.60
N LYS A 626 0.40 6.54 -17.31
CA LYS A 626 0.62 7.45 -16.18
C LYS A 626 2.09 7.79 -15.98
N GLU A 627 2.99 6.86 -16.32
CA GLU A 627 4.42 7.01 -16.06
C GLU A 627 5.17 7.76 -17.15
N ARG A 628 4.73 7.63 -18.43
CA ARG A 628 5.33 8.37 -19.54
C ARG A 628 4.31 8.65 -20.64
N ALA A 629 4.36 9.86 -21.19
CA ALA A 629 3.49 10.29 -22.26
C ALA A 629 3.64 9.42 -23.53
N ALA A 630 2.53 9.22 -24.25
CA ALA A 630 2.46 8.50 -25.52
C ALA A 630 2.84 6.99 -25.46
N MET A 631 2.91 6.39 -24.30
CA MET A 631 3.06 4.94 -24.21
C MET A 631 1.81 4.23 -24.73
N ILE A 632 1.98 3.38 -25.75
CA ILE A 632 0.90 2.59 -26.38
C ILE A 632 -0.28 3.48 -26.78
N SER A 633 -0.01 4.50 -27.60
CA SER A 633 -0.97 5.52 -28.00
C SER A 633 -1.97 5.07 -29.06
N SER A 634 -1.73 3.95 -29.75
CA SER A 634 -2.63 3.43 -30.78
C SER A 634 -3.16 2.04 -30.40
N MET A 635 -4.36 1.75 -30.86
CA MET A 635 -5.01 0.46 -30.69
C MET A 635 -4.21 -0.69 -31.34
N VAL A 636 -3.58 -0.45 -32.49
CA VAL A 636 -2.76 -1.46 -33.18
C VAL A 636 -1.63 -1.97 -32.33
N ARG A 637 -1.07 -1.11 -31.46
CA ARG A 637 -0.04 -1.48 -30.47
C ARG A 637 -0.58 -2.19 -29.25
N THR A 638 -1.82 -1.89 -28.86
CA THR A 638 -2.51 -2.54 -27.74
C THR A 638 -3.07 -3.88 -28.17
N THR A 639 -3.32 -4.05 -29.49
CA THR A 639 -4.05 -5.20 -29.96
C THR A 639 -3.36 -6.47 -29.59
N CYS A 640 -4.01 -7.04 -28.82
CA CYS A 640 -4.33 -8.42 -28.55
C CYS A 640 -3.85 -9.44 -29.57
N GLY A 641 -3.83 -9.17 -30.82
CA GLY A 641 -3.24 -10.06 -31.82
C GLY A 641 -1.74 -10.31 -31.62
N MET A 642 -1.00 -9.34 -31.10
CA MET A 642 0.38 -9.57 -30.67
C MET A 642 0.41 -10.26 -29.31
N THR A 643 -0.34 -9.80 -28.33
CA THR A 643 -0.42 -10.41 -27.00
C THR A 643 -0.93 -11.84 -27.09
N GLU A 644 -1.95 -12.11 -27.92
CA GLU A 644 -2.49 -13.43 -28.20
C GLU A 644 -1.43 -14.39 -28.78
N ARG A 645 -0.82 -14.04 -29.91
CA ARG A 645 0.21 -14.88 -30.55
C ARG A 645 1.43 -15.07 -29.65
N MET A 646 1.72 -14.08 -28.81
CA MET A 646 2.80 -14.10 -27.83
C MET A 646 2.48 -15.03 -26.66
N LEU A 647 1.28 -14.92 -26.08
CA LEU A 647 0.84 -15.75 -24.99
C LEU A 647 0.48 -17.17 -25.44
N GLU A 648 -0.09 -17.35 -26.64
CA GLU A 648 -0.32 -18.66 -27.27
C GLU A 648 0.99 -19.39 -27.56
N SER A 649 1.96 -18.69 -28.10
CA SER A 649 3.31 -19.22 -28.33
C SER A 649 4.01 -19.61 -27.02
N TRP A 650 3.73 -18.90 -25.94
CA TRP A 650 4.25 -19.25 -24.63
C TRP A 650 3.58 -20.51 -24.07
N HIS A 651 2.26 -20.58 -24.15
CA HIS A 651 1.47 -21.69 -23.59
C HIS A 651 1.72 -23.02 -24.33
N SER A 652 1.86 -22.98 -25.65
CA SER A 652 2.14 -24.20 -26.44
C SER A 652 3.54 -24.79 -26.16
N ASN A 653 4.51 -23.98 -25.77
CA ASN A 653 5.86 -24.46 -25.44
C ASN A 653 5.98 -24.95 -23.98
N ASP A 654 5.17 -24.43 -23.04
CA ASP A 654 5.10 -24.92 -21.66
C ASP A 654 4.44 -26.32 -21.61
N LEU A 655 3.45 -26.59 -22.45
CA LEU A 655 2.82 -27.91 -22.58
C LEU A 655 3.79 -28.95 -23.17
N THR A 656 4.68 -28.54 -24.08
CA THR A 656 5.69 -29.43 -24.64
C THR A 656 6.86 -29.69 -23.68
N ALA A 657 7.24 -28.72 -22.87
CA ALA A 657 8.29 -28.88 -21.85
C ALA A 657 7.82 -29.75 -20.67
N ASN A 658 6.56 -29.58 -20.21
CA ASN A 658 5.96 -30.40 -19.15
C ASN A 658 5.56 -31.80 -19.65
N GLY A 659 5.24 -31.98 -20.94
CA GLY A 659 4.99 -33.26 -21.57
C GLY A 659 6.25 -34.12 -21.69
N ALA A 660 7.41 -33.51 -21.93
CA ALA A 660 8.70 -34.20 -21.98
C ALA A 660 9.22 -34.62 -20.59
N ALA A 661 8.92 -33.85 -19.55
CA ALA A 661 9.29 -34.19 -18.17
C ALA A 661 8.46 -35.35 -17.60
N ASN A 662 7.18 -35.48 -18.00
CA ASN A 662 6.31 -36.58 -17.56
C ASN A 662 6.51 -37.90 -18.34
N GLN A 663 7.18 -37.91 -19.52
CA GLN A 663 7.54 -39.13 -20.24
C GLN A 663 8.85 -39.77 -19.76
N SER A 664 9.61 -39.11 -18.88
CA SER A 664 10.82 -39.68 -18.27
C SER A 664 10.60 -40.30 -16.88
N LEU A 665 9.34 -40.44 -16.44
CA LEU A 665 8.93 -40.98 -15.13
C LEU A 665 7.87 -42.10 -15.26
N ILE A 666 7.80 -42.78 -16.44
CA ILE A 666 7.09 -44.05 -16.58
C ILE A 666 8.11 -45.15 -16.89
#